data_e1baa0d721b93be285ed084913271b07
#
_entry.id   e1baa0d721b93be285ed084913271b07
#
_cell.length_a   1.000
_cell.length_b   1.000
_cell.length_c   1.000
_cell.angle_alpha   90.00
_cell.angle_beta   90.00
_cell.angle_gamma   90.00
#
_symmetry.space_group_name_H-M   'P 1'
#
loop_
_entity.id
_entity.type
_entity.pdbx_description
1 polymer ?
#
loop_
_entity_poly.entity_id
_entity_poly.type
_entity_poly.pdbx_seq_one_letter_code
_entity_poly.pdbx_strand_id
1 'polypeptide(L)'
;MKIFNTWAIALMAALCAQAQAQTKFSAEDFAKRPEAWEVALSPSGNYAALAVPTADGMETQLQIVELATGNTQVLRFARQQHVIDVVWTADDQVVVSRAKMEPLKARPSTIGELMSSDIKGSNQDVLFGYIPDVGNKRGRRKDEGWSTITKVLNGEPGMALVDFTCWNCGDEPDTVIFKVNTRTGDRQEIERGDKLATYSFDQTGEPRLRTTWDDQDEPVLHYRQKKGAAWTPLPKSIAGYKLYGARFAADNNTVYALVVDDKEPAQAYKIDLEAGTRSKLAGRSDVAVSNFMYEGMDGVPFAVTYDADKPSLQYTNPASEWAKLHAGLMKSFPGQMLSFSSFSRDGNKVMFVVWSDRDIGSYYVYDRTTKQAQKVSDYKPWLKPAEMAQVKPIEFTNRNGEKLFGFYTAKGTGPKPLVVMPHGGPFGVHDTWSFDSDAQFLASRGYAVLQVNFRGSSGRGDAFLRSGWQGWGTKLQEDIADGVRYAIDNKLADPNKICAYGASFGGYSALIQPILYPDLYKCAVGYVGVYDLPLMRKTDALDGASKRTKRFFDRTLGTDDKALAAVSPVQRVADLKVPVMLVHGRDDKTADFNQYKAMEAALRSAGRPAETLVVPGEGHGFVKPENIAEFYRKLEAFLDKNIGPNAK
;
A
#
# COMPACT_ATOMS: atom_id res chain seq x y z
N MET A 1 21.27 -14.99 -70.25
CA MET A 1 21.01 -13.55 -70.18
C MET A 1 19.79 -13.32 -69.26
N LYS A 2 20.06 -12.77 -68.07
CA LYS A 2 19.20 -12.06 -67.14
C LYS A 2 17.67 -12.35 -67.10
N ILE A 3 17.21 -13.20 -66.23
CA ILE A 3 15.94 -13.09 -65.47
C ILE A 3 16.11 -13.91 -64.16
N PHE A 4 16.80 -13.38 -63.20
CA PHE A 4 16.80 -13.87 -61.81
C PHE A 4 17.16 -12.65 -60.98
N ASN A 5 16.20 -11.95 -60.39
CA ASN A 5 16.45 -11.09 -59.20
C ASN A 5 15.23 -10.24 -58.74
N THR A 6 13.98 -10.61 -59.05
CA THR A 6 12.84 -9.84 -58.59
C THR A 6 11.96 -10.56 -57.52
N TRP A 7 12.18 -11.87 -57.33
CA TRP A 7 11.40 -12.65 -56.37
C TRP A 7 12.04 -12.75 -54.96
N ALA A 8 13.36 -12.57 -54.86
CA ALA A 8 14.07 -12.63 -53.57
C ALA A 8 13.85 -11.37 -52.72
N ILE A 9 13.62 -10.20 -53.35
CA ILE A 9 13.38 -8.94 -52.60
C ILE A 9 11.92 -8.88 -52.07
N ALA A 10 10.96 -9.46 -52.77
CA ALA A 10 9.58 -9.54 -52.31
C ALA A 10 9.40 -10.51 -51.13
N LEU A 11 10.19 -11.61 -51.05
CA LEU A 11 10.16 -12.54 -49.95
C LEU A 11 10.85 -12.00 -48.70
N MET A 12 11.90 -11.19 -48.82
CA MET A 12 12.52 -10.52 -47.66
C MET A 12 11.64 -9.38 -47.11
N ALA A 13 10.90 -8.67 -47.93
CA ALA A 13 9.96 -7.64 -47.49
C ALA A 13 8.73 -8.27 -46.79
N ALA A 14 8.27 -9.46 -47.19
CA ALA A 14 7.21 -10.18 -46.54
C ALA A 14 7.64 -10.85 -45.22
N LEU A 15 8.92 -11.21 -45.06
CA LEU A 15 9.50 -11.72 -43.81
C LEU A 15 9.79 -10.62 -42.77
N CYS A 16 10.00 -9.37 -43.21
CA CYS A 16 10.12 -8.22 -42.30
C CYS A 16 8.77 -7.66 -41.83
N ALA A 17 7.64 -8.03 -42.44
CA ALA A 17 6.30 -7.61 -42.01
C ALA A 17 5.63 -8.60 -41.03
N GLN A 18 6.30 -9.70 -40.65
CA GLN A 18 5.99 -10.48 -39.45
C GLN A 18 6.73 -9.90 -38.23
N ALA A 19 6.81 -8.57 -38.16
CA ALA A 19 7.25 -7.88 -36.99
C ALA A 19 6.24 -8.14 -35.85
N GLN A 20 6.68 -9.00 -34.95
CA GLN A 20 6.24 -9.03 -33.55
C GLN A 20 4.74 -8.75 -33.36
N ALA A 21 3.92 -9.77 -33.45
CA ALA A 21 2.74 -9.85 -32.64
C ALA A 21 3.26 -9.76 -31.18
N GLN A 22 3.32 -8.55 -30.66
CA GLN A 22 3.63 -8.27 -29.26
C GLN A 22 2.64 -9.11 -28.47
N THR A 23 3.12 -10.12 -27.74
CA THR A 23 2.27 -10.98 -26.93
C THR A 23 1.53 -10.07 -25.97
N LYS A 24 0.26 -9.79 -26.26
CA LYS A 24 -0.59 -8.96 -25.43
C LYS A 24 -0.84 -9.76 -24.16
N PHE A 25 -0.32 -9.34 -23.01
CA PHE A 25 -0.65 -9.96 -21.73
C PHE A 25 -2.17 -10.00 -21.56
N SER A 26 -2.68 -11.12 -21.09
CA SER A 26 -4.10 -11.30 -20.86
C SER A 26 -4.57 -10.56 -19.60
N ALA A 27 -5.87 -10.40 -19.43
CA ALA A 27 -6.45 -9.87 -18.19
C ALA A 27 -6.10 -10.78 -16.99
N GLU A 28 -6.04 -12.09 -17.25
CA GLU A 28 -5.67 -13.13 -16.28
C GLU A 28 -4.23 -12.96 -15.78
N ASP A 29 -3.29 -12.56 -16.66
CA ASP A 29 -1.89 -12.36 -16.27
C ASP A 29 -1.74 -11.24 -15.24
N PHE A 30 -2.54 -10.18 -15.35
CA PHE A 30 -2.55 -9.10 -14.36
C PHE A 30 -3.30 -9.50 -13.08
N ALA A 31 -4.39 -10.26 -13.22
CA ALA A 31 -5.23 -10.70 -12.09
C ALA A 31 -4.59 -11.82 -11.25
N LYS A 32 -3.71 -12.62 -11.84
CA LYS A 32 -3.08 -13.77 -11.19
C LYS A 32 -2.30 -13.37 -9.92
N ARG A 33 -2.40 -14.20 -8.87
CA ARG A 33 -1.66 -14.04 -7.61
C ARG A 33 -0.14 -14.10 -7.84
N PRO A 34 0.66 -13.47 -6.97
CA PRO A 34 2.12 -13.55 -7.05
C PRO A 34 2.64 -14.95 -6.71
N GLU A 35 3.91 -15.21 -6.99
CA GLU A 35 4.57 -16.45 -6.53
C GLU A 35 4.74 -16.46 -5.01
N ALA A 36 5.05 -15.31 -4.40
CA ALA A 36 5.07 -15.14 -2.95
C ALA A 36 4.63 -13.71 -2.60
N TRP A 37 3.90 -13.58 -1.48
CA TRP A 37 3.50 -12.27 -0.94
C TRP A 37 4.67 -11.56 -0.28
N GLU A 38 5.52 -12.32 0.38
CA GLU A 38 6.70 -11.82 1.09
C GLU A 38 7.72 -12.93 1.32
N VAL A 39 8.95 -12.53 1.61
CA VAL A 39 10.06 -13.41 1.93
C VAL A 39 10.84 -12.84 3.12
N ALA A 40 11.13 -13.67 4.12
CA ALA A 40 11.89 -13.30 5.31
C ALA A 40 13.06 -14.24 5.55
N LEU A 41 14.26 -13.70 5.78
CA LEU A 41 15.49 -14.45 6.11
C LEU A 41 15.49 -14.85 7.59
N SER A 42 15.88 -16.09 7.90
CA SER A 42 16.05 -16.53 9.28
C SER A 42 17.23 -15.81 9.97
N PRO A 43 17.22 -15.70 11.31
CA PRO A 43 18.35 -15.12 12.05
C PRO A 43 19.69 -15.85 11.83
N SER A 44 19.68 -17.15 11.58
CA SER A 44 20.89 -17.91 11.20
C SER A 44 21.38 -17.61 9.78
N GLY A 45 20.52 -17.01 8.92
CA GLY A 45 20.80 -16.85 7.50
C GLY A 45 20.77 -18.15 6.69
N ASN A 46 20.30 -19.27 7.26
CA ASN A 46 20.25 -20.57 6.59
C ASN A 46 18.92 -20.82 5.88
N TYR A 47 17.85 -20.19 6.30
CA TYR A 47 16.51 -20.40 5.79
C TYR A 47 15.90 -19.10 5.29
N ALA A 48 15.04 -19.23 4.28
CA ALA A 48 14.09 -18.21 3.87
C ALA A 48 12.67 -18.73 4.08
N ALA A 49 11.81 -17.92 4.67
CA ALA A 49 10.39 -18.21 4.80
C ALA A 49 9.61 -17.40 3.77
N LEU A 50 8.83 -18.08 2.93
CA LEU A 50 8.05 -17.50 1.84
C LEU A 50 6.55 -17.70 2.10
N ALA A 51 5.77 -16.62 2.10
CA ALA A 51 4.31 -16.69 2.14
C ALA A 51 3.77 -16.90 0.71
N VAL A 52 3.45 -18.14 0.35
CA VAL A 52 3.12 -18.56 -1.02
C VAL A 52 1.61 -18.82 -1.14
N PRO A 53 0.88 -18.12 -2.04
CA PRO A 53 -0.51 -18.42 -2.31
C PRO A 53 -0.65 -19.80 -2.97
N THR A 54 -1.73 -20.52 -2.66
CA THR A 54 -2.12 -21.74 -3.38
C THR A 54 -2.51 -21.42 -4.83
N ALA A 55 -2.53 -22.43 -5.69
CA ALA A 55 -2.83 -22.24 -7.12
C ALA A 55 -4.22 -21.64 -7.38
N ASP A 56 -5.21 -21.92 -6.50
CA ASP A 56 -6.54 -21.31 -6.52
C ASP A 56 -6.59 -19.90 -5.90
N GLY A 57 -5.48 -19.47 -5.27
CA GLY A 57 -5.36 -18.17 -4.62
C GLY A 57 -6.20 -17.99 -3.36
N MET A 58 -6.79 -19.04 -2.82
CA MET A 58 -7.71 -19.00 -1.67
C MET A 58 -7.01 -19.22 -0.33
N GLU A 59 -5.77 -19.70 -0.33
CA GLU A 59 -4.98 -20.00 0.86
C GLU A 59 -3.55 -19.52 0.68
N THR A 60 -2.84 -19.26 1.76
CA THR A 60 -1.39 -19.03 1.76
C THR A 60 -0.71 -20.09 2.60
N GLN A 61 0.30 -20.74 2.01
CA GLN A 61 1.19 -21.68 2.67
C GLN A 61 2.50 -20.96 3.01
N LEU A 62 3.11 -21.31 4.14
CA LEU A 62 4.46 -20.86 4.44
C LEU A 62 5.46 -21.93 3.96
N GLN A 63 6.33 -21.57 3.04
CA GLN A 63 7.43 -22.42 2.59
C GLN A 63 8.70 -22.01 3.32
N ILE A 64 9.31 -22.95 4.04
CA ILE A 64 10.63 -22.78 4.64
C ILE A 64 11.65 -23.41 3.71
N VAL A 65 12.46 -22.58 3.08
CA VAL A 65 13.49 -23.01 2.12
C VAL A 65 14.85 -22.96 2.77
N GLU A 66 15.57 -24.08 2.78
CA GLU A 66 16.97 -24.14 3.17
C GLU A 66 17.83 -23.57 2.01
N LEU A 67 18.49 -22.45 2.23
CA LEU A 67 19.16 -21.71 1.15
C LEU A 67 20.35 -22.46 0.52
N ALA A 68 21.01 -23.33 1.29
CA ALA A 68 22.16 -24.10 0.80
C ALA A 68 21.78 -25.26 -0.12
N THR A 69 20.65 -25.91 0.13
CA THR A 69 20.23 -27.14 -0.57
C THR A 69 19.02 -26.92 -1.48
N GLY A 70 18.21 -25.87 -1.24
CA GLY A 70 16.92 -25.65 -1.87
C GLY A 70 15.79 -26.55 -1.33
N ASN A 71 16.08 -27.38 -0.30
CA ASN A 71 15.05 -28.17 0.35
C ASN A 71 13.95 -27.30 0.91
N THR A 72 12.70 -27.68 0.68
CA THR A 72 11.53 -26.89 1.08
C THR A 72 10.61 -27.70 1.99
N GLN A 73 10.31 -27.15 3.17
CA GLN A 73 9.26 -27.60 4.06
C GLN A 73 8.03 -26.71 3.91
N VAL A 74 6.86 -27.31 3.67
CA VAL A 74 5.60 -26.57 3.55
C VAL A 74 4.81 -26.64 4.85
N LEU A 75 4.48 -25.48 5.40
CA LEU A 75 3.66 -25.32 6.60
C LEU A 75 2.29 -24.77 6.21
N ARG A 76 1.22 -25.40 6.72
CA ARG A 76 -0.17 -24.94 6.57
C ARG A 76 -0.73 -24.59 7.94
N PHE A 77 -1.22 -23.37 8.07
CA PHE A 77 -1.77 -22.87 9.35
C PHE A 77 -3.28 -23.05 9.45
N ALA A 78 -4.01 -22.85 8.35
CA ALA A 78 -5.45 -23.03 8.29
C ALA A 78 -5.93 -23.23 6.85
N ARG A 79 -7.08 -23.87 6.67
CA ARG A 79 -7.72 -24.04 5.35
C ARG A 79 -8.45 -22.77 4.96
N GLN A 80 -8.39 -22.38 3.67
CA GLN A 80 -9.06 -21.22 3.08
C GLN A 80 -8.72 -19.90 3.79
N GLN A 81 -7.49 -19.78 4.28
CA GLN A 81 -7.02 -18.59 4.96
C GLN A 81 -5.63 -18.21 4.48
N HIS A 82 -5.33 -16.92 4.59
CA HIS A 82 -4.02 -16.40 4.28
C HIS A 82 -3.19 -16.22 5.55
N VAL A 83 -1.88 -16.31 5.40
CA VAL A 83 -0.89 -15.89 6.39
C VAL A 83 0.12 -14.95 5.75
N ILE A 84 0.49 -13.93 6.49
CA ILE A 84 1.48 -12.91 6.12
C ILE A 84 2.22 -12.42 7.37
N ASP A 85 3.06 -11.40 7.22
CA ASP A 85 3.89 -10.82 8.27
C ASP A 85 4.70 -11.90 8.99
N VAL A 86 5.54 -12.58 8.19
CA VAL A 86 6.38 -13.68 8.69
C VAL A 86 7.50 -13.13 9.55
N VAL A 87 7.50 -13.47 10.81
CA VAL A 87 8.48 -13.03 11.80
C VAL A 87 9.24 -14.22 12.38
N TRP A 88 10.55 -14.23 12.20
CA TRP A 88 11.43 -15.19 12.86
C TRP A 88 11.69 -14.75 14.30
N THR A 89 11.28 -15.56 15.28
CA THR A 89 11.56 -15.32 16.70
C THR A 89 12.74 -16.12 17.22
N ALA A 90 13.15 -17.16 16.47
CA ALA A 90 14.38 -17.93 16.65
C ALA A 90 14.76 -18.57 15.32
N ASP A 91 15.92 -19.25 15.26
CA ASP A 91 16.40 -19.90 14.03
C ASP A 91 15.49 -21.05 13.55
N ASP A 92 14.70 -21.60 14.45
CA ASP A 92 13.80 -22.72 14.23
C ASP A 92 12.33 -22.39 14.54
N GLN A 93 11.99 -21.12 14.76
CA GLN A 93 10.65 -20.68 15.17
C GLN A 93 10.18 -19.47 14.39
N VAL A 94 8.99 -19.58 13.79
CA VAL A 94 8.33 -18.50 13.08
C VAL A 94 6.99 -18.15 13.72
N VAL A 95 6.59 -16.90 13.60
CA VAL A 95 5.23 -16.42 13.86
C VAL A 95 4.71 -15.78 12.58
N VAL A 96 3.44 -16.02 12.31
CA VAL A 96 2.72 -15.43 11.17
C VAL A 96 1.45 -14.77 11.64
N SER A 97 1.05 -13.71 10.97
CA SER A 97 -0.28 -13.11 11.14
C SER A 97 -1.27 -13.80 10.23
N ARG A 98 -2.43 -14.23 10.80
CA ARG A 98 -3.55 -14.66 9.98
C ARG A 98 -4.12 -13.46 9.21
N ALA A 99 -4.52 -13.68 7.98
CA ALA A 99 -4.90 -12.62 7.07
C ALA A 99 -6.08 -13.03 6.18
N LYS A 100 -6.74 -12.04 5.60
CA LYS A 100 -7.74 -12.21 4.54
C LYS A 100 -7.37 -11.33 3.35
N MET A 101 -7.75 -11.75 2.15
CA MET A 101 -7.73 -10.81 1.03
C MET A 101 -8.73 -9.69 1.30
N GLU A 102 -8.25 -8.47 1.22
CA GLU A 102 -9.11 -7.29 1.22
C GLU A 102 -9.19 -6.70 -0.18
N PRO A 103 -10.37 -6.27 -0.58
CA PRO A 103 -10.56 -5.60 -1.84
C PRO A 103 -9.65 -4.36 -2.01
N LEU A 104 -9.29 -4.07 -3.25
CA LEU A 104 -8.39 -2.97 -3.64
C LEU A 104 -6.98 -3.03 -3.02
N LYS A 105 -6.61 -4.15 -2.38
CA LYS A 105 -5.26 -4.37 -1.85
C LYS A 105 -4.51 -5.42 -2.66
N ALA A 106 -3.25 -5.12 -2.94
CA ALA A 106 -2.40 -6.01 -3.72
C ALA A 106 -2.02 -7.29 -2.96
N ARG A 107 -2.08 -7.28 -1.61
CA ARG A 107 -1.76 -8.40 -0.73
C ARG A 107 -2.83 -8.59 0.36
N PRO A 108 -2.88 -9.77 1.01
CA PRO A 108 -3.76 -9.97 2.17
C PRO A 108 -3.48 -8.96 3.29
N SER A 109 -4.48 -8.68 4.11
CA SER A 109 -4.39 -7.85 5.32
C SER A 109 -4.62 -8.70 6.57
N THR A 110 -3.87 -8.43 7.63
CA THR A 110 -4.00 -9.14 8.90
C THR A 110 -5.38 -8.96 9.51
N ILE A 111 -5.83 -9.94 10.27
CA ILE A 111 -7.11 -9.91 10.98
C ILE A 111 -6.94 -9.89 12.50
N GLY A 112 -5.72 -9.66 12.99
CA GLY A 112 -5.41 -9.54 14.40
C GLY A 112 -5.13 -10.86 15.12
N GLU A 113 -4.98 -11.97 14.41
CA GLU A 113 -4.59 -13.26 14.97
C GLU A 113 -3.13 -13.58 14.68
N LEU A 114 -2.44 -14.16 15.65
CA LEU A 114 -1.06 -14.60 15.56
C LEU A 114 -0.95 -16.11 15.76
N MET A 115 -0.22 -16.75 14.87
CA MET A 115 0.04 -18.20 14.90
C MET A 115 1.55 -18.45 14.89
N SER A 116 2.00 -19.47 15.57
CA SER A 116 3.41 -19.87 15.61
C SER A 116 3.62 -21.29 15.09
N SER A 117 4.83 -21.58 14.64
CA SER A 117 5.27 -22.92 14.26
C SER A 117 6.78 -23.05 14.38
N ASP A 118 7.25 -24.26 14.71
CA ASP A 118 8.63 -24.61 14.37
C ASP A 118 8.77 -24.81 12.85
N ILE A 119 10.00 -24.77 12.36
CA ILE A 119 10.29 -24.91 10.90
C ILE A 119 9.89 -26.26 10.31
N LYS A 120 9.58 -27.27 11.15
CA LYS A 120 9.13 -28.60 10.72
C LYS A 120 7.61 -28.74 10.69
N GLY A 121 6.88 -27.77 11.26
CA GLY A 121 5.41 -27.82 11.38
C GLY A 121 4.92 -28.76 12.48
N SER A 122 5.80 -29.29 13.34
CA SER A 122 5.44 -30.24 14.38
C SER A 122 4.78 -29.61 15.59
N ASN A 123 5.05 -28.31 15.83
CA ASN A 123 4.61 -27.59 17.00
C ASN A 123 3.92 -26.27 16.63
N GLN A 124 2.75 -26.39 15.95
CA GLN A 124 1.92 -25.24 15.60
C GLN A 124 0.97 -24.88 16.75
N ASP A 125 0.85 -23.58 17.05
CA ASP A 125 -0.07 -23.04 18.05
C ASP A 125 -0.66 -21.69 17.64
N VAL A 126 -1.85 -21.37 18.16
CA VAL A 126 -2.47 -20.04 18.07
C VAL A 126 -2.01 -19.23 19.27
N LEU A 127 -1.16 -18.23 19.05
CA LEU A 127 -0.67 -17.35 20.10
C LEU A 127 -1.78 -16.38 20.58
N PHE A 128 -2.49 -15.76 19.63
CA PHE A 128 -3.65 -14.90 19.84
C PHE A 128 -4.68 -15.22 18.78
N GLY A 129 -5.94 -15.43 19.16
CA GLY A 129 -6.96 -15.74 18.18
C GLY A 129 -8.37 -15.87 18.76
N TYR A 130 -9.35 -15.64 17.90
CA TYR A 130 -10.77 -15.69 18.20
C TYR A 130 -11.54 -16.68 17.32
N ILE A 131 -10.95 -17.15 16.22
CA ILE A 131 -11.57 -18.14 15.32
C ILE A 131 -11.44 -19.54 15.94
N PRO A 132 -12.55 -20.29 16.12
CA PRO A 132 -12.56 -21.51 16.93
C PRO A 132 -11.88 -22.74 16.34
N ASP A 133 -11.59 -22.74 15.04
CA ASP A 133 -11.40 -23.96 14.25
C ASP A 133 -9.96 -24.44 14.08
N VAL A 134 -9.00 -23.80 14.69
CA VAL A 134 -7.61 -24.15 14.49
C VAL A 134 -6.92 -24.49 15.82
N GLY A 135 -6.70 -25.79 16.01
CA GLY A 135 -5.63 -26.35 16.84
C GLY A 135 -5.34 -25.70 18.20
N ASN A 136 -6.34 -25.10 18.84
CA ASN A 136 -6.20 -24.54 20.19
C ASN A 136 -5.99 -25.70 21.17
N LYS A 137 -4.79 -26.26 21.22
CA LYS A 137 -4.40 -27.42 22.04
C LYS A 137 -4.54 -27.16 23.54
N ARG A 138 -4.79 -25.91 23.97
CA ARG A 138 -4.69 -25.50 25.37
C ARG A 138 -5.95 -24.92 25.99
N GLY A 139 -7.10 -24.95 25.32
CA GLY A 139 -8.37 -24.44 25.87
C GLY A 139 -8.33 -22.95 26.23
N ARG A 140 -7.52 -22.15 25.54
CA ARG A 140 -7.35 -20.72 25.82
C ARG A 140 -8.64 -19.94 25.57
N ARG A 141 -8.79 -18.84 26.32
CA ARG A 141 -9.80 -17.80 26.02
C ARG A 141 -9.66 -17.31 24.60
N LYS A 142 -10.79 -17.00 23.98
CA LYS A 142 -10.82 -16.24 22.74
C LYS A 142 -10.27 -14.84 22.98
N ASP A 143 -9.30 -14.42 22.14
CA ASP A 143 -8.76 -13.06 22.14
C ASP A 143 -9.48 -12.26 21.06
N GLU A 144 -10.64 -11.67 21.39
CA GLU A 144 -11.41 -10.83 20.47
C GLU A 144 -10.76 -9.45 20.34
N GLY A 145 -9.77 -9.34 19.47
CA GLY A 145 -8.99 -8.11 19.33
C GLY A 145 -7.95 -8.18 18.20
N TRP A 146 -7.18 -7.12 18.10
CA TRP A 146 -6.02 -7.02 17.23
C TRP A 146 -4.76 -7.32 18.00
N SER A 147 -3.94 -8.24 17.48
CA SER A 147 -2.61 -8.55 18.01
C SER A 147 -1.55 -8.30 16.93
N THR A 148 -0.43 -7.70 17.32
CA THR A 148 0.70 -7.45 16.42
C THR A 148 2.01 -7.71 17.16
N ILE A 149 2.98 -8.36 16.51
CA ILE A 149 4.35 -8.41 17.05
C ILE A 149 4.98 -7.02 16.89
N THR A 150 5.28 -6.38 18.01
CA THR A 150 5.88 -5.05 18.04
C THR A 150 7.41 -5.11 18.12
N LYS A 151 7.95 -6.18 18.72
CA LYS A 151 9.41 -6.38 18.83
C LYS A 151 9.75 -7.85 19.04
N VAL A 152 10.74 -8.35 18.32
CA VAL A 152 11.41 -9.62 18.64
C VAL A 152 12.53 -9.32 19.63
N LEU A 153 12.65 -10.13 20.69
CA LEU A 153 13.69 -10.00 21.69
C LEU A 153 14.93 -10.82 21.25
N ASN A 154 15.81 -10.20 20.46
CA ASN A 154 16.95 -10.87 19.85
C ASN A 154 17.90 -11.54 20.86
N GLY A 155 17.96 -11.04 22.10
CA GLY A 155 18.70 -11.63 23.21
C GLY A 155 18.02 -12.84 23.89
N GLU A 156 16.74 -13.10 23.57
CA GLU A 156 15.92 -14.16 24.15
C GLU A 156 15.23 -14.97 23.04
N PRO A 157 15.90 -15.93 22.38
CA PRO A 157 15.35 -16.67 21.24
C PRO A 157 13.98 -17.32 21.53
N GLY A 158 13.00 -17.04 20.68
CA GLY A 158 11.62 -17.49 20.86
C GLY A 158 10.74 -16.54 21.68
N MET A 159 11.27 -15.39 22.12
CA MET A 159 10.51 -14.38 22.84
C MET A 159 10.20 -13.17 21.97
N ALA A 160 8.97 -12.67 22.08
CA ALA A 160 8.52 -11.47 21.38
C ALA A 160 7.62 -10.61 22.27
N LEU A 161 7.54 -9.32 21.94
CA LEU A 161 6.53 -8.42 22.48
C LEU A 161 5.37 -8.33 21.49
N VAL A 162 4.18 -8.47 22.03
CA VAL A 162 2.92 -8.41 21.28
C VAL A 162 2.04 -7.33 21.91
N ASP A 163 1.56 -6.39 21.10
CA ASP A 163 0.45 -5.54 21.50
C ASP A 163 -0.89 -6.27 21.26
N PHE A 164 -1.84 -6.01 22.10
CA PHE A 164 -3.20 -6.50 21.97
C PHE A 164 -4.18 -5.40 22.31
N THR A 165 -5.14 -5.18 21.41
CA THR A 165 -6.25 -4.23 21.59
C THR A 165 -7.56 -4.95 21.38
N CYS A 166 -8.42 -4.98 22.40
CA CYS A 166 -9.72 -5.64 22.38
C CYS A 166 -10.72 -4.88 21.49
N TRP A 167 -11.56 -5.57 20.71
CA TRP A 167 -12.58 -4.93 19.86
C TRP A 167 -13.81 -4.45 20.63
N ASN A 168 -14.25 -5.23 21.63
CA ASN A 168 -15.52 -5.02 22.31
C ASN A 168 -15.35 -4.47 23.73
N CYS A 169 -14.22 -3.81 24.01
CA CYS A 169 -13.89 -3.28 25.32
C CYS A 169 -14.16 -1.76 25.45
N GLY A 170 -15.08 -1.22 24.67
CA GLY A 170 -15.45 0.20 24.65
C GLY A 170 -14.96 0.94 23.41
N ASP A 171 -15.29 2.24 23.31
CA ASP A 171 -14.94 3.09 22.15
C ASP A 171 -13.44 3.35 22.04
N GLU A 172 -12.72 3.36 23.16
CA GLU A 172 -11.28 3.63 23.26
C GLU A 172 -10.63 2.59 24.19
N PRO A 173 -10.50 1.33 23.73
CA PRO A 173 -10.01 0.24 24.56
C PRO A 173 -8.52 0.42 24.92
N ASP A 174 -8.12 -0.22 26.01
CA ASP A 174 -6.72 -0.31 26.39
C ASP A 174 -5.91 -1.09 25.37
N THR A 175 -4.67 -0.68 25.15
CA THR A 175 -3.65 -1.50 24.53
C THR A 175 -2.84 -2.20 25.60
N VAL A 176 -2.72 -3.51 25.52
CA VAL A 176 -1.96 -4.33 26.46
C VAL A 176 -0.74 -4.90 25.77
N ILE A 177 0.42 -4.75 26.38
CA ILE A 177 1.68 -5.32 25.88
C ILE A 177 1.98 -6.61 26.64
N PHE A 178 2.12 -7.69 25.88
CA PHE A 178 2.53 -8.99 26.40
C PHE A 178 3.95 -9.34 25.98
N LYS A 179 4.74 -9.87 26.89
CA LYS A 179 5.93 -10.65 26.57
C LYS A 179 5.47 -12.10 26.36
N VAL A 180 5.73 -12.64 25.18
CA VAL A 180 5.18 -13.93 24.72
C VAL A 180 6.32 -14.90 24.40
N ASN A 181 6.25 -16.10 24.97
CA ASN A 181 7.06 -17.23 24.49
C ASN A 181 6.35 -17.87 23.30
N THR A 182 6.90 -17.69 22.11
CA THR A 182 6.27 -18.13 20.86
C THR A 182 6.32 -19.64 20.64
N ARG A 183 7.12 -20.39 21.44
CA ARG A 183 7.18 -21.86 21.42
C ARG A 183 6.11 -22.48 22.30
N THR A 184 5.87 -21.87 23.46
CA THR A 184 4.93 -22.38 24.47
C THR A 184 3.62 -21.60 24.49
N GLY A 185 3.60 -20.40 23.88
CA GLY A 185 2.46 -19.48 23.90
C GLY A 185 2.19 -18.90 25.28
N ASP A 186 3.11 -19.02 26.26
CA ASP A 186 2.97 -18.38 27.56
C ASP A 186 3.10 -16.87 27.39
N ARG A 187 2.26 -16.12 28.12
CA ARG A 187 2.16 -14.67 28.05
C ARG A 187 2.31 -14.04 29.42
N GLN A 188 3.07 -12.97 29.48
CA GLN A 188 3.17 -12.10 30.65
C GLN A 188 2.79 -10.68 30.24
N GLU A 189 1.78 -10.11 30.88
CA GLU A 189 1.47 -8.67 30.73
C GLU A 189 2.62 -7.85 31.32
N ILE A 190 3.15 -6.92 30.54
CA ILE A 190 4.27 -6.07 30.97
C ILE A 190 3.91 -4.59 31.01
N GLU A 191 2.89 -4.16 30.26
CA GLU A 191 2.44 -2.77 30.22
C GLU A 191 0.98 -2.72 29.75
N ARG A 192 0.24 -1.70 30.23
CA ARG A 192 -1.12 -1.38 29.79
C ARG A 192 -1.29 0.12 29.68
N GLY A 193 -1.88 0.58 28.60
CA GLY A 193 -2.19 1.98 28.35
C GLY A 193 -3.59 2.15 27.78
N ASP A 194 -4.22 3.22 28.19
CA ASP A 194 -5.55 3.64 27.77
C ASP A 194 -5.56 4.26 26.34
N LYS A 195 -6.78 4.48 25.83
CA LYS A 195 -7.02 5.26 24.61
C LYS A 195 -6.20 4.81 23.39
N LEU A 196 -6.17 3.49 23.11
CA LEU A 196 -5.43 2.95 21.97
C LEU A 196 -3.95 3.33 21.98
N ALA A 197 -3.31 3.32 23.13
CA ALA A 197 -1.91 3.70 23.28
C ALA A 197 -0.98 2.86 22.39
N THR A 198 0.01 3.50 21.78
CA THR A 198 1.07 2.81 21.03
C THR A 198 2.41 2.99 21.74
N TYR A 199 3.30 2.00 21.61
CA TYR A 199 4.56 1.96 22.34
C TYR A 199 5.76 1.77 21.42
N SER A 200 6.90 2.35 21.84
CA SER A 200 8.21 2.00 21.30
C SER A 200 9.12 1.51 22.42
N PHE A 201 9.88 0.46 22.13
CA PHE A 201 10.65 -0.30 23.10
C PHE A 201 12.16 -0.10 22.88
N ASP A 202 12.91 -0.05 23.97
CA ASP A 202 14.36 -0.10 23.90
C ASP A 202 14.88 -1.49 23.50
N GLN A 203 16.20 -1.66 23.44
CA GLN A 203 16.80 -2.94 22.99
C GLN A 203 16.57 -4.09 23.99
N THR A 204 16.25 -3.79 25.25
CA THR A 204 15.91 -4.80 26.27
C THR A 204 14.42 -5.18 26.26
N GLY A 205 13.60 -4.51 25.44
CA GLY A 205 12.15 -4.72 25.39
C GLY A 205 11.38 -3.92 26.43
N GLU A 206 12.01 -2.96 27.09
CA GLU A 206 11.30 -2.05 28.00
C GLU A 206 10.54 -0.97 27.23
N PRO A 207 9.23 -0.72 27.51
CA PRO A 207 8.50 0.36 26.88
C PRO A 207 9.01 1.72 27.34
N ARG A 208 9.54 2.52 26.42
CA ARG A 208 10.22 3.78 26.71
C ARG A 208 9.54 5.01 26.10
N LEU A 209 8.82 4.86 25.00
CA LEU A 209 7.96 5.88 24.42
C LEU A 209 6.53 5.37 24.34
N ARG A 210 5.58 6.27 24.62
CA ARG A 210 4.15 5.99 24.53
C ARG A 210 3.45 7.15 23.84
N THR A 211 2.60 6.85 22.87
CA THR A 211 1.67 7.83 22.28
C THR A 211 0.26 7.48 22.72
N THR A 212 -0.45 8.44 23.28
CA THR A 212 -1.89 8.40 23.57
C THR A 212 -2.60 9.48 22.76
N TRP A 213 -3.90 9.66 22.95
CA TRP A 213 -4.70 10.63 22.21
C TRP A 213 -5.49 11.49 23.18
N ASP A 214 -5.51 12.79 22.94
CA ASP A 214 -6.37 13.68 23.71
C ASP A 214 -7.83 13.67 23.21
N ASP A 215 -8.70 14.45 23.83
CA ASP A 215 -10.12 14.51 23.49
C ASP A 215 -10.41 15.15 22.11
N GLN A 216 -9.40 15.76 21.50
CA GLN A 216 -9.45 16.29 20.14
C GLN A 216 -8.87 15.35 19.09
N ASP A 217 -8.50 14.14 19.48
CA ASP A 217 -7.79 13.14 18.67
C ASP A 217 -6.37 13.57 18.25
N GLU A 218 -5.74 14.49 19.01
CA GLU A 218 -4.35 14.87 18.78
C GLU A 218 -3.38 13.96 19.56
N PRO A 219 -2.21 13.63 19.00
CA PRO A 219 -1.27 12.74 19.65
C PRO A 219 -0.58 13.40 20.85
N VAL A 220 -0.53 12.69 21.96
CA VAL A 220 0.18 13.11 23.18
C VAL A 220 1.30 12.09 23.42
N LEU A 221 2.56 12.56 23.31
CA LEU A 221 3.72 11.70 23.47
C LEU A 221 4.24 11.78 24.90
N HIS A 222 4.58 10.63 25.45
CA HIS A 222 5.20 10.46 26.73
C HIS A 222 6.48 9.64 26.60
N TYR A 223 7.41 9.84 27.49
CA TYR A 223 8.60 9.01 27.62
C TYR A 223 8.79 8.53 29.06
N ARG A 224 9.55 7.47 29.21
CA ARG A 224 9.97 6.88 30.48
C ARG A 224 11.49 6.82 30.48
N GLN A 225 12.13 7.43 31.47
CA GLN A 225 13.60 7.53 31.52
C GLN A 225 14.27 6.17 31.72
N LYS A 226 13.67 5.31 32.53
CA LYS A 226 14.15 3.95 32.83
C LYS A 226 12.98 3.04 33.25
N LYS A 227 13.24 1.76 33.31
CA LYS A 227 12.26 0.76 33.79
C LYS A 227 11.62 1.16 35.10
N GLY A 228 10.29 1.07 35.13
CA GLY A 228 9.47 1.37 36.31
C GLY A 228 9.38 2.85 36.70
N ALA A 229 10.00 3.77 35.96
CA ALA A 229 9.80 5.19 36.14
C ALA A 229 8.41 5.63 35.65
N ALA A 230 7.89 6.74 36.19
CA ALA A 230 6.64 7.32 35.72
C ALA A 230 6.72 7.79 34.26
N TRP A 231 5.61 7.76 33.56
CA TRP A 231 5.46 8.37 32.24
C TRP A 231 5.43 9.89 32.39
N THR A 232 6.27 10.58 31.63
CA THR A 232 6.32 12.06 31.58
C THR A 232 6.08 12.54 30.15
N PRO A 233 5.39 13.68 29.96
CA PRO A 233 5.20 14.23 28.62
C PRO A 233 6.54 14.50 27.95
N LEU A 234 6.68 14.10 26.68
CA LEU A 234 7.84 14.46 25.87
C LEU A 234 7.63 15.90 25.33
N PRO A 235 8.56 16.85 25.62
CA PRO A 235 8.41 18.23 25.19
C PRO A 235 8.21 18.35 23.67
N LYS A 236 7.33 19.27 23.22
CA LYS A 236 7.09 19.51 21.78
C LYS A 236 8.37 19.93 21.02
N SER A 237 9.34 20.56 21.68
CA SER A 237 10.66 20.85 21.09
C SER A 237 11.42 19.58 20.67
N ILE A 238 11.09 18.43 21.24
CA ILE A 238 11.65 17.11 20.92
C ILE A 238 10.71 16.30 20.05
N ALA A 239 9.46 16.17 20.50
CA ALA A 239 8.43 15.33 19.86
C ALA A 239 7.88 15.90 18.55
N GLY A 240 8.00 17.22 18.34
CA GLY A 240 7.24 17.90 17.31
C GLY A 240 5.73 17.88 17.59
N TYR A 241 4.97 18.00 16.53
CA TYR A 241 3.53 17.78 16.54
C TYR A 241 3.21 16.26 16.57
N LYS A 242 3.99 15.45 15.84
CA LYS A 242 3.83 14.00 15.75
C LYS A 242 5.20 13.33 15.59
N LEU A 243 5.39 12.23 16.29
CA LEU A 243 6.58 11.40 16.21
C LEU A 243 6.17 9.94 15.93
N TYR A 244 6.83 9.27 14.99
CA TYR A 244 6.56 7.89 14.65
C TYR A 244 7.80 7.18 14.11
N GLY A 245 7.70 5.84 13.96
CA GLY A 245 8.82 5.02 13.49
C GLY A 245 10.02 5.03 14.43
N ALA A 246 9.80 5.26 15.73
CA ALA A 246 10.85 5.37 16.72
C ALA A 246 11.58 4.04 16.91
N ARG A 247 12.90 4.08 16.83
CA ARG A 247 13.80 2.95 17.11
C ARG A 247 14.95 3.38 18.01
N PHE A 248 15.15 2.64 19.10
CA PHE A 248 16.23 2.87 20.03
C PHE A 248 17.55 2.30 19.50
N ALA A 249 18.62 3.04 19.70
CA ALA A 249 20.00 2.55 19.53
C ALA A 249 20.40 1.60 20.67
N ALA A 250 21.58 0.98 20.55
CA ALA A 250 22.10 0.04 21.53
C ALA A 250 22.34 0.64 22.93
N ASP A 251 22.50 1.96 23.02
CA ASP A 251 22.65 2.69 24.30
C ASP A 251 21.35 2.84 25.09
N ASN A 252 20.20 2.46 24.51
CA ASN A 252 18.87 2.59 25.10
C ASN A 252 18.48 4.03 25.50
N ASN A 253 19.19 5.04 24.99
CA ASN A 253 18.94 6.46 25.20
C ASN A 253 18.71 7.21 23.88
N THR A 254 19.55 6.93 22.88
CA THR A 254 19.40 7.50 21.54
C THR A 254 18.21 6.89 20.80
N VAL A 255 17.35 7.74 20.24
CA VAL A 255 16.19 7.33 19.43
C VAL A 255 16.31 7.93 18.04
N TYR A 256 16.10 7.10 17.02
CA TYR A 256 15.90 7.53 15.64
C TYR A 256 14.39 7.53 15.35
N ALA A 257 13.87 8.67 14.89
CA ALA A 257 12.43 8.81 14.66
C ALA A 257 12.13 9.76 13.51
N LEU A 258 10.95 9.59 12.92
CA LEU A 258 10.36 10.57 12.01
C LEU A 258 9.53 11.56 12.83
N VAL A 259 9.80 12.83 12.67
CA VAL A 259 9.13 13.92 13.39
C VAL A 259 8.48 14.87 12.40
N VAL A 260 7.22 15.20 12.66
CA VAL A 260 6.46 16.22 11.95
C VAL A 260 6.43 17.46 12.83
N ASP A 261 6.97 18.55 12.34
CA ASP A 261 6.90 19.87 12.98
C ASP A 261 5.85 20.73 12.26
N ASP A 262 4.79 21.08 12.98
CA ASP A 262 3.68 21.96 12.54
C ASP A 262 3.22 21.66 11.08
N LYS A 263 3.74 22.39 10.11
CA LYS A 263 3.31 22.33 8.70
C LYS A 263 4.26 21.60 7.77
N GLU A 264 5.46 21.28 8.26
CA GLU A 264 6.48 20.64 7.43
C GLU A 264 6.18 19.16 7.19
N PRO A 265 6.68 18.59 6.07
CA PRO A 265 6.73 17.14 5.89
C PRO A 265 7.58 16.46 6.97
N ALA A 266 7.31 15.20 7.26
CA ALA A 266 8.08 14.42 8.22
C ALA A 266 9.56 14.39 7.89
N GLN A 267 10.39 14.60 8.91
CA GLN A 267 11.84 14.65 8.81
C GLN A 267 12.48 13.63 9.75
N ALA A 268 13.67 13.16 9.41
CA ALA A 268 14.40 12.17 10.21
C ALA A 268 15.27 12.88 11.26
N TYR A 269 15.13 12.44 12.51
CA TYR A 269 15.88 12.96 13.64
C TYR A 269 16.59 11.86 14.43
N LYS A 270 17.73 12.25 15.01
CA LYS A 270 18.37 11.59 16.15
C LYS A 270 17.98 12.36 17.41
N ILE A 271 17.43 11.68 18.40
CA ILE A 271 16.95 12.24 19.66
C ILE A 271 17.77 11.64 20.80
N ASP A 272 18.27 12.47 21.66
CA ASP A 272 18.88 12.09 22.94
C ASP A 272 17.87 12.35 24.06
N LEU A 273 17.33 11.30 24.66
CA LEU A 273 16.28 11.42 25.66
C LEU A 273 16.79 11.96 27.01
N GLU A 274 18.02 11.63 27.42
CA GLU A 274 18.62 12.12 28.66
C GLU A 274 18.99 13.60 28.55
N ALA A 275 19.64 13.99 27.46
CA ALA A 275 19.97 15.39 27.20
C ALA A 275 18.76 16.24 26.84
N GLY A 276 17.62 15.63 26.47
CA GLY A 276 16.44 16.33 26.01
C GLY A 276 16.70 17.15 24.75
N THR A 277 17.45 16.61 23.79
CA THR A 277 17.83 17.28 22.55
C THR A 277 17.51 16.43 21.33
N ARG A 278 17.35 17.07 20.17
CA ARG A 278 17.25 16.39 18.88
C ARG A 278 18.14 17.07 17.84
N SER A 279 18.67 16.28 16.92
CA SER A 279 19.42 16.74 15.76
C SER A 279 18.83 16.15 14.48
N LYS A 280 18.65 17.00 13.46
CA LYS A 280 18.14 16.56 12.15
C LYS A 280 19.19 15.72 11.44
N LEU A 281 18.81 14.54 10.98
CA LEU A 281 19.63 13.65 10.18
C LEU A 281 19.42 13.88 8.68
N ALA A 282 18.17 13.99 8.26
CA ALA A 282 17.78 14.16 6.87
C ALA A 282 16.37 14.75 6.78
N GLY A 283 16.05 15.34 5.64
CA GLY A 283 14.72 15.81 5.35
C GLY A 283 14.70 16.90 4.28
N ARG A 284 13.60 16.94 3.55
CA ARG A 284 13.27 17.91 2.50
C ARG A 284 12.10 18.77 2.96
N SER A 285 11.99 19.99 2.44
CA SER A 285 10.88 20.92 2.74
C SER A 285 9.60 20.59 1.93
N ASP A 286 9.71 19.79 0.88
CA ASP A 286 8.64 19.51 -0.10
C ASP A 286 8.12 18.06 -0.07
N VAL A 287 8.88 17.13 0.51
CA VAL A 287 8.55 15.69 0.57
C VAL A 287 8.89 15.11 1.94
N ALA A 288 8.00 14.32 2.50
CA ALA A 288 8.23 13.60 3.74
C ALA A 288 9.28 12.49 3.58
N VAL A 289 10.09 12.30 4.61
CA VAL A 289 10.85 11.05 4.76
C VAL A 289 9.85 9.92 4.95
N SER A 290 9.92 8.89 4.12
CA SER A 290 9.00 7.75 4.17
C SER A 290 9.50 6.64 5.10
N ASN A 291 10.82 6.38 5.11
CA ASN A 291 11.35 5.30 5.93
C ASN A 291 12.85 5.47 6.22
N PHE A 292 13.33 4.75 7.23
CA PHE A 292 14.76 4.55 7.52
C PHE A 292 15.27 3.23 6.93
N MET A 293 16.54 3.20 6.55
CA MET A 293 17.27 1.98 6.24
C MET A 293 18.36 1.76 7.30
N TYR A 294 18.38 0.57 7.92
CA TYR A 294 19.19 0.27 9.09
C TYR A 294 20.37 -0.67 8.79
N GLU A 295 21.40 -0.56 9.60
CA GLU A 295 22.58 -1.42 9.61
C GLU A 295 22.28 -2.73 10.34
N GLY A 296 21.93 -3.80 9.62
CA GLY A 296 21.60 -5.09 10.22
C GLY A 296 20.33 -5.07 11.08
N MET A 297 20.20 -6.06 11.97
CA MET A 297 18.98 -6.27 12.77
C MET A 297 18.74 -5.17 13.81
N ASP A 298 19.77 -4.74 14.52
CA ASP A 298 19.69 -3.81 15.66
C ASP A 298 20.55 -2.55 15.48
N GLY A 299 21.04 -2.31 14.26
CA GLY A 299 21.92 -1.19 13.95
C GLY A 299 21.22 0.17 13.86
N VAL A 300 22.03 1.18 13.62
CA VAL A 300 21.59 2.56 13.42
C VAL A 300 21.17 2.80 11.97
N PRO A 301 20.37 3.86 11.66
CA PRO A 301 20.02 4.16 10.29
C PRO A 301 21.21 4.70 9.49
N PHE A 302 21.45 4.16 8.31
CA PHE A 302 22.49 4.62 7.39
C PHE A 302 21.92 5.45 6.21
N ALA A 303 20.60 5.36 5.96
CA ALA A 303 19.91 6.12 4.93
C ALA A 303 18.44 6.34 5.29
N VAL A 304 17.83 7.30 4.60
CA VAL A 304 16.39 7.52 4.56
C VAL A 304 15.89 7.48 3.12
N THR A 305 14.59 7.17 2.95
CA THR A 305 13.92 7.13 1.65
C THR A 305 12.82 8.18 1.55
N TYR A 306 12.51 8.58 0.31
CA TYR A 306 11.41 9.49 -0.07
C TYR A 306 10.64 8.81 -1.19
N ASP A 307 9.30 8.83 -1.18
CA ASP A 307 8.45 8.07 -2.11
C ASP A 307 7.34 8.88 -2.80
N ALA A 308 7.15 10.14 -2.42
CA ALA A 308 6.08 10.96 -2.98
C ALA A 308 6.29 11.40 -4.45
N ASP A 309 7.49 11.17 -4.98
CA ASP A 309 7.86 11.36 -6.39
C ASP A 309 8.49 10.07 -6.92
N LYS A 310 9.40 10.16 -7.92
CA LYS A 310 10.30 9.05 -8.19
C LYS A 310 11.11 8.79 -6.91
N PRO A 311 11.07 7.56 -6.37
CA PRO A 311 11.74 7.25 -5.12
C PRO A 311 13.21 7.65 -5.15
N SER A 312 13.65 8.22 -4.08
CA SER A 312 15.02 8.65 -3.87
C SER A 312 15.48 8.30 -2.47
N LEU A 313 16.78 8.26 -2.26
CA LEU A 313 17.35 7.99 -0.95
C LEU A 313 18.44 9.01 -0.63
N GLN A 314 18.63 9.25 0.66
CA GLN A 314 19.71 10.07 1.20
C GLN A 314 20.48 9.26 2.23
N TYR A 315 21.76 9.01 1.99
CA TYR A 315 22.62 8.37 2.97
C TYR A 315 22.90 9.33 4.13
N THR A 316 22.49 8.94 5.34
CA THR A 316 22.77 9.70 6.58
C THR A 316 24.17 9.42 7.09
N ASN A 317 24.73 8.23 6.76
CA ASN A 317 26.11 7.85 7.04
C ASN A 317 26.75 7.19 5.80
N PRO A 318 27.26 7.98 4.82
CA PRO A 318 27.90 7.42 3.61
C PRO A 318 29.17 6.60 3.88
N ALA A 319 29.80 6.79 5.03
CA ALA A 319 31.01 6.05 5.44
C ALA A 319 30.71 4.63 5.92
N SER A 320 29.46 4.35 6.31
CA SER A 320 29.01 3.04 6.75
C SER A 320 29.27 1.96 5.70
N GLU A 321 29.72 0.78 6.17
CA GLU A 321 29.87 -0.41 5.31
C GLU A 321 28.54 -0.85 4.69
N TRP A 322 27.42 -0.63 5.39
CA TRP A 322 26.07 -0.91 4.87
C TRP A 322 25.64 0.08 3.78
N ALA A 323 25.98 1.36 3.95
CA ALA A 323 25.75 2.36 2.90
C ALA A 323 26.56 2.05 1.63
N LYS A 324 27.84 1.68 1.79
CA LYS A 324 28.70 1.26 0.68
C LYS A 324 28.20 0.00 -0.01
N LEU A 325 27.78 -1.01 0.77
CA LEU A 325 27.19 -2.24 0.26
C LEU A 325 25.90 -1.92 -0.54
N HIS A 326 24.99 -1.16 0.04
CA HIS A 326 23.75 -0.77 -0.60
C HIS A 326 24.02 -0.02 -1.92
N ALA A 327 24.92 0.97 -1.90
CA ALA A 327 25.31 1.73 -3.11
C ALA A 327 25.96 0.84 -4.16
N GLY A 328 26.72 -0.18 -3.73
CA GLY A 328 27.31 -1.17 -4.63
C GLY A 328 26.25 -2.05 -5.30
N LEU A 329 25.33 -2.57 -4.52
CA LEU A 329 24.22 -3.40 -5.04
C LEU A 329 23.29 -2.61 -5.96
N MET A 330 22.97 -1.35 -5.64
CA MET A 330 22.17 -0.47 -6.51
C MET A 330 22.77 -0.33 -7.92
N LYS A 331 24.10 -0.34 -8.08
CA LYS A 331 24.75 -0.29 -9.41
C LYS A 331 24.49 -1.54 -10.24
N SER A 332 24.21 -2.68 -9.60
CA SER A 332 23.90 -3.94 -10.30
C SER A 332 22.46 -3.99 -10.81
N PHE A 333 21.60 -3.08 -10.36
CA PHE A 333 20.19 -2.99 -10.73
C PHE A 333 19.82 -1.59 -11.26
N PRO A 334 20.34 -1.19 -12.43
CA PRO A 334 20.17 0.16 -12.96
C PRO A 334 18.69 0.46 -13.22
N GLY A 335 18.23 1.62 -12.72
CA GLY A 335 16.85 2.08 -12.88
C GLY A 335 15.84 1.46 -11.92
N GLN A 336 16.28 0.59 -11.03
CA GLN A 336 15.45 -0.04 -9.98
C GLN A 336 15.79 0.53 -8.61
N MET A 337 14.87 0.36 -7.67
CA MET A 337 15.08 0.63 -6.24
C MET A 337 15.46 -0.67 -5.53
N LEU A 338 16.23 -0.54 -4.46
CA LEU A 338 16.64 -1.65 -3.62
C LEU A 338 16.39 -1.30 -2.15
N SER A 339 15.81 -2.24 -1.41
CA SER A 339 15.59 -2.10 0.04
C SER A 339 16.03 -3.37 0.76
N PHE A 340 16.78 -3.23 1.85
CA PHE A 340 17.06 -4.34 2.74
C PHE A 340 15.81 -4.69 3.54
N SER A 341 15.45 -5.97 3.57
CA SER A 341 14.20 -6.45 4.19
C SER A 341 14.45 -7.26 5.46
N SER A 342 15.50 -8.06 5.51
CA SER A 342 15.88 -8.85 6.69
C SER A 342 17.36 -9.20 6.70
N PHE A 343 17.89 -9.58 7.89
CA PHE A 343 19.30 -9.79 8.11
C PHE A 343 19.54 -11.07 8.91
N SER A 344 20.68 -11.74 8.68
CA SER A 344 21.18 -12.71 9.65
C SER A 344 21.70 -12.00 10.90
N ARG A 345 21.68 -12.70 12.05
CA ARG A 345 22.10 -12.15 13.36
C ARG A 345 23.55 -11.68 13.35
N ASP A 346 24.42 -12.40 12.65
CA ASP A 346 25.84 -12.07 12.49
C ASP A 346 26.08 -10.95 11.43
N GLY A 347 25.03 -10.49 10.74
CA GLY A 347 25.11 -9.51 9.69
C GLY A 347 25.80 -10.00 8.40
N ASN A 348 26.14 -11.28 8.29
CA ASN A 348 26.84 -11.82 7.11
C ASN A 348 25.90 -12.01 5.91
N LYS A 349 24.62 -12.25 6.15
CA LYS A 349 23.63 -12.34 5.07
C LYS A 349 22.55 -11.27 5.21
N VAL A 350 22.21 -10.68 4.10
CA VAL A 350 21.13 -9.68 4.00
C VAL A 350 20.19 -10.06 2.88
N MET A 351 18.91 -10.10 3.19
CA MET A 351 17.87 -10.19 2.18
C MET A 351 17.48 -8.79 1.73
N PHE A 352 17.33 -8.64 0.43
CA PHE A 352 16.88 -7.39 -0.17
C PHE A 352 15.87 -7.64 -1.27
N VAL A 353 15.01 -6.65 -1.49
CA VAL A 353 14.05 -6.60 -2.57
C VAL A 353 14.47 -5.54 -3.58
N VAL A 354 14.37 -5.88 -4.86
CA VAL A 354 14.61 -4.97 -5.98
C VAL A 354 13.29 -4.79 -6.71
N TRP A 355 12.90 -3.55 -6.98
CA TRP A 355 11.62 -3.21 -7.59
C TRP A 355 11.70 -1.94 -8.44
N SER A 356 10.70 -1.71 -9.29
CA SER A 356 10.59 -0.49 -10.09
C SER A 356 9.13 -0.21 -10.49
N ASP A 357 8.94 0.83 -11.30
CA ASP A 357 7.67 1.14 -11.98
C ASP A 357 7.19 0.05 -12.95
N ARG A 358 8.09 -0.85 -13.36
CA ARG A 358 7.82 -1.93 -14.33
C ARG A 358 8.04 -3.33 -13.78
N ASP A 359 8.55 -3.42 -12.57
CA ASP A 359 8.86 -4.67 -11.88
C ASP A 359 8.32 -4.59 -10.45
N ILE A 360 7.36 -5.46 -10.11
CA ILE A 360 6.74 -5.45 -8.78
C ILE A 360 7.76 -5.80 -7.70
N GLY A 361 8.71 -6.70 -8.00
CA GLY A 361 9.81 -7.02 -7.09
C GLY A 361 10.38 -8.42 -7.26
N SER A 362 11.66 -8.51 -6.94
CA SER A 362 12.44 -9.75 -6.87
C SER A 362 13.22 -9.76 -5.56
N TYR A 363 13.21 -10.89 -4.87
CA TYR A 363 13.90 -11.09 -3.61
C TYR A 363 15.23 -11.78 -3.80
N TYR A 364 16.28 -11.26 -3.14
CA TYR A 364 17.63 -11.79 -3.18
C TYR A 364 18.19 -11.90 -1.76
N VAL A 365 19.07 -12.89 -1.56
CA VAL A 365 19.96 -12.95 -0.40
C VAL A 365 21.37 -12.65 -0.85
N TYR A 366 22.01 -11.67 -0.25
CA TYR A 366 23.43 -11.36 -0.45
C TYR A 366 24.24 -11.90 0.72
N ASP A 367 25.28 -12.69 0.41
CA ASP A 367 26.25 -13.18 1.36
C ASP A 367 27.49 -12.26 1.30
N ARG A 368 27.76 -11.56 2.40
CA ARG A 368 28.88 -10.60 2.51
C ARG A 368 30.23 -11.28 2.56
N THR A 369 30.30 -12.55 2.96
CA THR A 369 31.54 -13.34 3.01
C THR A 369 31.96 -13.76 1.61
N THR A 370 31.04 -14.33 0.83
CA THR A 370 31.30 -14.79 -0.53
C THR A 370 31.14 -13.67 -1.58
N LYS A 371 30.51 -12.55 -1.20
CA LYS A 371 30.13 -11.40 -2.06
C LYS A 371 29.24 -11.80 -3.22
N GLN A 372 28.36 -12.78 -3.02
CA GLN A 372 27.43 -13.28 -4.02
C GLN A 372 25.99 -12.99 -3.62
N ALA A 373 25.17 -12.70 -4.62
CA ALA A 373 23.71 -12.57 -4.48
C ALA A 373 23.03 -13.78 -5.11
N GLN A 374 22.12 -14.41 -4.39
CA GLN A 374 21.26 -15.49 -4.85
C GLN A 374 19.82 -14.96 -4.93
N LYS A 375 19.15 -15.17 -6.07
CA LYS A 375 17.72 -14.89 -6.21
C LYS A 375 16.94 -15.96 -5.43
N VAL A 376 15.94 -15.51 -4.65
CA VAL A 376 15.08 -16.37 -3.85
C VAL A 376 13.70 -16.51 -4.47
N SER A 377 13.09 -15.39 -4.93
CA SER A 377 11.75 -15.40 -5.52
C SER A 377 11.55 -14.15 -6.38
N ASP A 378 10.68 -14.26 -7.37
CA ASP A 378 10.09 -13.13 -8.08
C ASP A 378 8.63 -12.95 -7.65
N TYR A 379 8.11 -11.72 -7.70
CA TYR A 379 6.70 -11.49 -7.36
C TYR A 379 5.77 -12.02 -8.47
N LYS A 380 5.91 -11.52 -9.71
CA LYS A 380 5.12 -11.97 -10.90
C LYS A 380 6.06 -12.18 -12.12
N PRO A 381 6.81 -13.29 -12.19
CA PRO A 381 7.85 -13.49 -13.20
C PRO A 381 7.33 -13.61 -14.64
N TRP A 382 6.03 -13.84 -14.82
CA TRP A 382 5.39 -13.85 -16.14
C TRP A 382 5.20 -12.45 -16.73
N LEU A 383 5.10 -11.40 -15.90
CA LEU A 383 5.06 -10.01 -16.34
C LEU A 383 6.50 -9.51 -16.57
N LYS A 384 6.89 -9.38 -17.84
CA LYS A 384 8.27 -9.03 -18.19
C LYS A 384 8.49 -7.52 -18.06
N PRO A 385 9.41 -7.04 -17.21
CA PRO A 385 9.63 -5.59 -16.99
C PRO A 385 9.94 -4.81 -18.26
N ALA A 386 10.63 -5.43 -19.23
CA ALA A 386 10.96 -4.81 -20.53
C ALA A 386 9.70 -4.52 -21.38
N GLU A 387 8.61 -5.23 -21.13
CA GLU A 387 7.35 -5.08 -21.86
C GLU A 387 6.33 -4.20 -21.13
N MET A 388 6.61 -3.80 -19.89
CA MET A 388 5.77 -2.91 -19.11
C MET A 388 5.97 -1.44 -19.50
N ALA A 389 4.96 -0.62 -19.25
CA ALA A 389 5.00 0.81 -19.50
C ALA A 389 5.84 1.54 -18.46
N GLN A 390 6.55 2.56 -18.89
CA GLN A 390 7.28 3.44 -17.99
C GLN A 390 6.31 4.37 -17.25
N VAL A 391 6.49 4.51 -15.95
CA VAL A 391 5.80 5.51 -15.12
C VAL A 391 6.68 6.76 -15.02
N LYS A 392 6.17 7.88 -15.51
CA LYS A 392 6.88 9.18 -15.48
C LYS A 392 6.26 10.04 -14.39
N PRO A 393 7.03 10.49 -13.38
CA PRO A 393 6.58 11.54 -12.49
C PRO A 393 6.30 12.82 -13.28
N ILE A 394 5.22 13.50 -12.93
CA ILE A 394 4.85 14.80 -13.48
C ILE A 394 4.70 15.82 -12.36
N GLU A 395 5.05 17.06 -12.64
CA GLU A 395 4.81 18.23 -11.81
C GLU A 395 4.11 19.29 -12.65
N PHE A 396 3.09 19.92 -12.10
CA PHE A 396 2.36 20.99 -12.76
C PHE A 396 1.84 21.99 -11.72
N THR A 397 1.44 23.16 -12.19
CA THR A 397 0.85 24.20 -11.34
C THR A 397 -0.66 24.23 -11.59
N ASN A 398 -1.45 24.14 -10.52
CA ASN A 398 -2.90 24.26 -10.63
C ASN A 398 -3.33 25.72 -10.87
N ARG A 399 -4.61 25.93 -11.12
CA ARG A 399 -5.23 27.26 -11.39
C ARG A 399 -5.04 28.27 -10.25
N ASN A 400 -4.71 27.79 -9.04
CA ASN A 400 -4.49 28.61 -7.85
C ASN A 400 -3.00 28.93 -7.61
N GLY A 401 -2.10 28.49 -8.51
CA GLY A 401 -0.65 28.69 -8.39
C GLY A 401 0.07 27.69 -7.48
N GLU A 402 -0.62 26.63 -7.05
CA GLU A 402 -0.03 25.59 -6.20
C GLU A 402 0.61 24.47 -7.04
N LYS A 403 1.76 23.99 -6.60
CA LYS A 403 2.43 22.85 -7.23
C LYS A 403 1.72 21.56 -6.89
N LEU A 404 1.37 20.81 -7.92
CA LEU A 404 0.80 19.47 -7.85
C LEU A 404 1.69 18.44 -8.54
N PHE A 405 1.46 17.20 -8.20
CA PHE A 405 2.30 16.08 -8.59
C PHE A 405 1.43 14.89 -9.01
N GLY A 406 2.03 14.00 -9.77
CA GLY A 406 1.34 12.79 -10.18
C GLY A 406 2.23 11.91 -11.03
N PHE A 407 1.59 10.95 -11.70
CA PHE A 407 2.28 10.00 -12.56
C PHE A 407 1.55 9.86 -13.90
N TYR A 408 2.35 9.71 -14.93
CA TYR A 408 1.88 9.43 -16.28
C TYR A 408 2.48 8.11 -16.76
N THR A 409 1.62 7.14 -17.02
CA THR A 409 2.01 5.79 -17.45
C THR A 409 1.59 5.55 -18.89
N ALA A 410 2.54 5.32 -19.79
CA ALA A 410 2.24 5.04 -21.20
C ALA A 410 3.35 4.26 -21.90
N LYS A 411 3.00 3.53 -22.96
CA LYS A 411 3.97 2.94 -23.92
C LYS A 411 4.13 3.84 -25.15
N GLY A 412 5.38 4.04 -25.58
CA GLY A 412 5.71 4.86 -26.75
C GLY A 412 5.54 6.36 -26.52
N THR A 413 5.50 7.13 -27.59
CA THR A 413 5.46 8.59 -27.58
C THR A 413 4.21 9.14 -28.27
N GLY A 414 3.97 10.45 -28.13
CA GLY A 414 2.86 11.20 -28.73
C GLY A 414 1.55 11.08 -27.93
N PRO A 415 0.54 11.89 -28.32
CA PRO A 415 -0.76 11.92 -27.67
C PRO A 415 -1.44 10.54 -27.72
N LYS A 416 -1.99 10.12 -26.58
CA LYS A 416 -2.69 8.84 -26.43
C LYS A 416 -4.12 9.06 -25.99
N PRO A 417 -5.05 8.12 -26.26
CA PRO A 417 -6.26 8.03 -25.48
C PRO A 417 -5.89 7.94 -23.99
N LEU A 418 -6.51 8.80 -23.17
CA LEU A 418 -6.14 8.97 -21.75
C LEU A 418 -7.20 8.40 -20.83
N VAL A 419 -6.76 7.60 -19.85
CA VAL A 419 -7.57 7.22 -18.68
C VAL A 419 -7.08 8.03 -17.49
N VAL A 420 -7.92 8.88 -16.95
CA VAL A 420 -7.67 9.64 -15.73
C VAL A 420 -8.09 8.77 -14.55
N MET A 421 -7.12 8.41 -13.70
CA MET A 421 -7.30 7.43 -12.64
C MET A 421 -7.01 8.05 -11.26
N PRO A 422 -7.97 8.78 -10.65
CA PRO A 422 -7.83 9.31 -9.30
C PRO A 422 -7.79 8.19 -8.28
N HIS A 423 -6.87 8.28 -7.31
CA HIS A 423 -6.78 7.30 -6.22
C HIS A 423 -7.98 7.37 -5.27
N GLY A 424 -8.20 6.30 -4.51
CA GLY A 424 -9.20 6.22 -3.43
C GLY A 424 -8.78 7.03 -2.20
N GLY A 425 -9.53 6.91 -1.13
CA GLY A 425 -9.30 7.60 0.13
C GLY A 425 -10.38 8.64 0.42
N PRO A 426 -10.20 9.97 0.16
CA PRO A 426 -9.14 10.66 -0.56
C PRO A 426 -7.93 11.06 0.27
N PHE A 427 -8.05 11.03 1.61
CA PHE A 427 -7.07 11.62 2.52
C PHE A 427 -6.09 10.61 3.08
N GLY A 428 -4.81 11.02 3.21
CA GLY A 428 -3.78 10.22 3.84
C GLY A 428 -3.21 9.09 2.98
N VAL A 429 -3.59 9.01 1.71
CA VAL A 429 -3.04 8.11 0.69
C VAL A 429 -2.47 8.91 -0.49
N HIS A 430 -1.65 8.32 -1.32
CA HIS A 430 -1.14 8.92 -2.55
C HIS A 430 -0.68 7.82 -3.51
N ASP A 431 -0.73 8.14 -4.81
CA ASP A 431 -0.10 7.31 -5.83
C ASP A 431 1.42 7.42 -5.74
N THR A 432 2.11 6.32 -5.99
CA THR A 432 3.57 6.21 -5.92
C THR A 432 4.18 5.77 -7.24
N TRP A 433 5.47 6.04 -7.43
CA TRP A 433 6.23 5.49 -8.55
C TRP A 433 6.51 4.00 -8.31
N SER A 434 5.56 3.17 -8.68
CA SER A 434 5.61 1.73 -8.50
C SER A 434 4.84 1.04 -9.62
N PHE A 435 4.93 -0.28 -9.69
CA PHE A 435 4.09 -1.07 -10.58
C PHE A 435 2.64 -1.03 -10.08
N ASP A 436 1.77 -0.39 -10.83
CA ASP A 436 0.33 -0.43 -10.62
C ASP A 436 -0.32 -1.35 -11.65
N SER A 437 -1.08 -2.35 -11.19
CA SER A 437 -1.67 -3.38 -12.08
C SER A 437 -2.68 -2.80 -13.05
N ASP A 438 -3.52 -1.85 -12.61
CA ASP A 438 -4.55 -1.23 -13.45
C ASP A 438 -3.90 -0.33 -14.51
N ALA A 439 -2.95 0.52 -14.08
CA ALA A 439 -2.23 1.41 -14.98
C ALA A 439 -1.42 0.61 -16.02
N GLN A 440 -0.73 -0.46 -15.62
CA GLN A 440 0.04 -1.31 -16.51
C GLN A 440 -0.86 -2.12 -17.47
N PHE A 441 -1.99 -2.63 -16.96
CA PHE A 441 -3.00 -3.27 -17.81
C PHE A 441 -3.48 -2.31 -18.90
N LEU A 442 -3.95 -1.13 -18.54
CA LEU A 442 -4.44 -0.11 -19.47
C LEU A 442 -3.35 0.33 -20.46
N ALA A 443 -2.13 0.57 -19.97
CA ALA A 443 -1.01 0.92 -20.84
C ALA A 443 -0.63 -0.21 -21.82
N SER A 444 -0.81 -1.47 -21.45
CA SER A 444 -0.62 -2.62 -22.35
C SER A 444 -1.65 -2.66 -23.49
N ARG A 445 -2.81 -1.97 -23.33
CA ARG A 445 -3.88 -1.81 -24.33
C ARG A 445 -3.70 -0.58 -25.21
N GLY A 446 -2.67 0.23 -24.94
CA GLY A 446 -2.36 1.43 -25.73
C GLY A 446 -2.92 2.73 -25.16
N TYR A 447 -3.57 2.68 -24.00
CA TYR A 447 -4.00 3.87 -23.27
C TYR A 447 -2.81 4.51 -22.54
N ALA A 448 -2.90 5.81 -22.31
CA ALA A 448 -2.12 6.45 -21.25
C ALA A 448 -2.96 6.49 -19.97
N VAL A 449 -2.30 6.45 -18.82
CA VAL A 449 -2.94 6.61 -17.51
C VAL A 449 -2.36 7.82 -16.81
N LEU A 450 -3.22 8.69 -16.29
CA LEU A 450 -2.87 9.85 -15.48
C LEU A 450 -3.38 9.67 -14.06
N GLN A 451 -2.45 9.64 -13.11
CA GLN A 451 -2.70 9.60 -11.67
C GLN A 451 -2.24 10.93 -11.06
N VAL A 452 -3.17 11.68 -10.47
CA VAL A 452 -2.90 12.98 -9.86
C VAL A 452 -2.94 12.86 -8.35
N ASN A 453 -1.86 13.23 -7.67
CA ASN A 453 -1.83 13.42 -6.23
C ASN A 453 -2.38 14.82 -5.90
N PHE A 454 -3.71 14.91 -5.84
CA PHE A 454 -4.45 16.14 -5.55
C PHE A 454 -4.29 16.57 -4.09
N ARG A 455 -4.67 17.81 -3.77
CA ARG A 455 -4.71 18.28 -2.38
C ARG A 455 -5.46 17.30 -1.48
N GLY A 456 -4.89 16.97 -0.32
CA GLY A 456 -5.40 15.91 0.56
C GLY A 456 -4.64 14.60 0.47
N SER A 457 -3.82 14.40 -0.58
CA SER A 457 -2.89 13.26 -0.65
C SER A 457 -1.80 13.36 0.40
N SER A 458 -1.23 12.23 0.82
CA SER A 458 -0.11 12.17 1.77
C SER A 458 1.25 12.39 1.11
N GLY A 459 2.33 12.31 1.90
CA GLY A 459 3.71 12.39 1.43
C GLY A 459 4.29 13.81 1.35
N ARG A 460 3.46 14.88 1.46
CA ARG A 460 3.89 16.29 1.35
C ARG A 460 3.56 17.13 2.58
N GLY A 461 3.37 16.47 3.71
CA GLY A 461 3.12 17.10 5.00
C GLY A 461 1.65 17.40 5.29
N ASP A 462 1.39 17.74 6.55
CA ASP A 462 0.04 17.94 7.09
C ASP A 462 -0.68 19.13 6.45
N ALA A 463 0.04 20.18 6.05
CA ALA A 463 -0.55 21.34 5.39
C ALA A 463 -1.19 20.95 4.06
N PHE A 464 -0.49 20.15 3.23
CA PHE A 464 -1.01 19.65 1.96
C PHE A 464 -2.17 18.70 2.16
N LEU A 465 -2.06 17.80 3.15
CA LEU A 465 -3.14 16.87 3.52
C LEU A 465 -4.41 17.63 3.92
N ARG A 466 -4.31 18.58 4.86
CA ARG A 466 -5.46 19.33 5.39
C ARG A 466 -6.05 20.32 4.36
N SER A 467 -5.26 20.78 3.41
CA SER A 467 -5.76 21.69 2.35
C SER A 467 -6.85 21.04 1.50
N GLY A 468 -6.90 19.71 1.42
CA GLY A 468 -7.94 18.95 0.73
C GLY A 468 -9.27 18.82 1.49
N TRP A 469 -9.29 19.02 2.82
CA TRP A 469 -10.47 18.78 3.63
C TRP A 469 -11.69 19.58 3.15
N GLN A 470 -12.86 18.95 3.21
CA GLN A 470 -14.15 19.45 2.71
C GLN A 470 -14.11 19.84 1.21
N GLY A 471 -13.16 19.32 0.47
CA GLY A 471 -12.96 19.63 -0.95
C GLY A 471 -13.44 18.56 -1.93
N TRP A 472 -14.23 17.56 -1.50
CA TRP A 472 -14.62 16.41 -2.32
C TRP A 472 -15.12 16.79 -3.71
N GLY A 473 -16.11 17.66 -3.80
CA GLY A 473 -16.72 18.10 -5.05
C GLY A 473 -16.17 19.42 -5.62
N THR A 474 -15.09 19.96 -5.06
CA THR A 474 -14.53 21.25 -5.44
C THR A 474 -13.02 21.12 -5.72
N LYS A 475 -12.19 21.60 -4.81
CA LYS A 475 -10.73 21.75 -5.01
C LYS A 475 -10.00 20.46 -5.36
N LEU A 476 -10.45 19.28 -4.88
CA LEU A 476 -9.85 18.01 -5.28
C LEU A 476 -10.14 17.72 -6.77
N GLN A 477 -11.35 18.02 -7.21
CA GLN A 477 -11.75 17.84 -8.60
C GLN A 477 -11.10 18.86 -9.53
N GLU A 478 -10.90 20.08 -9.05
CA GLU A 478 -10.13 21.12 -9.77
C GLU A 478 -8.71 20.66 -10.06
N ASP A 479 -8.03 20.10 -9.05
CA ASP A 479 -6.65 19.60 -9.16
C ASP A 479 -6.55 18.47 -10.20
N ILE A 480 -7.51 17.53 -10.20
CA ILE A 480 -7.58 16.45 -11.18
C ILE A 480 -7.77 17.02 -12.59
N ALA A 481 -8.72 17.95 -12.76
CA ALA A 481 -8.97 18.58 -14.06
C ALA A 481 -7.77 19.39 -14.58
N ASP A 482 -7.04 20.05 -13.69
CA ASP A 482 -5.82 20.79 -14.06
C ASP A 482 -4.70 19.84 -14.50
N GLY A 483 -4.58 18.66 -13.89
CA GLY A 483 -3.70 17.59 -14.35
C GLY A 483 -4.09 17.07 -15.76
N VAL A 484 -5.38 16.97 -16.06
CA VAL A 484 -5.85 16.62 -17.41
C VAL A 484 -5.47 17.68 -18.43
N ARG A 485 -5.68 18.97 -18.11
CA ARG A 485 -5.27 20.06 -18.99
C ARG A 485 -3.76 20.07 -19.22
N TYR A 486 -2.97 19.88 -18.14
CA TYR A 486 -1.53 19.71 -18.27
C TYR A 486 -1.16 18.60 -19.27
N ALA A 487 -1.82 17.44 -19.20
CA ALA A 487 -1.57 16.34 -20.13
C ALA A 487 -1.93 16.68 -21.59
N ILE A 488 -3.00 17.44 -21.81
CA ILE A 488 -3.40 17.93 -23.14
C ILE A 488 -2.38 18.94 -23.67
N ASP A 489 -2.05 19.95 -22.89
CA ASP A 489 -1.14 21.06 -23.29
C ASP A 489 0.27 20.56 -23.60
N ASN A 490 0.73 19.52 -22.88
CA ASN A 490 2.01 18.86 -23.12
C ASN A 490 1.96 17.76 -24.19
N LYS A 491 0.85 17.61 -24.92
CA LYS A 491 0.66 16.62 -26.01
C LYS A 491 0.88 15.18 -25.53
N LEU A 492 0.52 14.90 -24.30
CA LEU A 492 0.52 13.57 -23.72
C LEU A 492 -0.81 12.84 -23.95
N ALA A 493 -1.91 13.60 -24.01
CA ALA A 493 -3.28 13.11 -24.21
C ALA A 493 -3.89 13.61 -25.51
N ASP A 494 -4.70 12.76 -26.16
CA ASP A 494 -5.64 13.18 -27.21
C ASP A 494 -6.86 13.82 -26.51
N PRO A 495 -7.14 15.12 -26.69
CA PRO A 495 -8.22 15.83 -26.02
C PRO A 495 -9.61 15.28 -26.33
N ASN A 496 -9.75 14.53 -27.44
CA ASN A 496 -11.01 13.93 -27.84
C ASN A 496 -11.22 12.51 -27.32
N LYS A 497 -10.22 11.93 -26.59
CA LYS A 497 -10.22 10.53 -26.18
C LYS A 497 -9.81 10.41 -24.71
N ILE A 498 -10.59 10.99 -23.80
CA ILE A 498 -10.32 10.99 -22.36
C ILE A 498 -11.49 10.34 -21.63
N CYS A 499 -11.21 9.36 -20.76
CA CYS A 499 -12.17 8.70 -19.89
C CYS A 499 -11.71 8.82 -18.43
N ALA A 500 -12.64 8.99 -17.50
CA ALA A 500 -12.35 8.90 -16.08
C ALA A 500 -12.62 7.47 -15.58
N TYR A 501 -11.71 6.90 -14.81
CA TYR A 501 -11.84 5.61 -14.14
C TYR A 501 -11.25 5.69 -12.75
N GLY A 502 -11.90 5.13 -11.74
CA GLY A 502 -11.35 5.04 -10.41
C GLY A 502 -12.21 4.21 -9.47
N ALA A 503 -11.63 3.90 -8.31
CA ALA A 503 -12.26 3.10 -7.27
C ALA A 503 -12.53 3.91 -5.99
N SER A 504 -13.61 3.59 -5.27
CA SER A 504 -13.96 4.24 -4.01
C SER A 504 -14.18 5.75 -4.20
N PHE A 505 -13.40 6.62 -3.51
CA PHE A 505 -13.36 8.05 -3.82
C PHE A 505 -12.98 8.31 -5.28
N GLY A 506 -12.06 7.52 -5.86
CA GLY A 506 -11.74 7.61 -7.28
C GLY A 506 -12.96 7.33 -8.17
N GLY A 507 -13.84 6.41 -7.77
CA GLY A 507 -15.11 6.14 -8.44
C GLY A 507 -16.10 7.31 -8.34
N TYR A 508 -16.15 7.98 -7.20
CA TYR A 508 -16.85 9.26 -7.05
C TYR A 508 -16.28 10.30 -8.03
N SER A 509 -14.96 10.47 -8.02
CA SER A 509 -14.28 11.44 -8.90
C SER A 509 -14.51 11.11 -10.37
N ALA A 510 -14.49 9.85 -10.76
CA ALA A 510 -14.74 9.44 -12.14
C ALA A 510 -16.12 9.88 -12.67
N LEU A 511 -17.14 9.92 -11.81
CA LEU A 511 -18.47 10.34 -12.21
C LEU A 511 -18.72 11.84 -12.05
N ILE A 512 -18.12 12.49 -11.05
CA ILE A 512 -18.30 13.93 -10.84
C ILE A 512 -17.47 14.79 -11.82
N GLN A 513 -16.32 14.28 -12.30
CA GLN A 513 -15.46 14.98 -13.25
C GLN A 513 -16.20 15.37 -14.55
N PRO A 514 -16.87 14.46 -15.29
CA PRO A 514 -17.61 14.85 -16.50
C PRO A 514 -18.86 15.70 -16.22
N ILE A 515 -19.35 15.75 -14.99
CA ILE A 515 -20.41 16.67 -14.56
C ILE A 515 -19.85 18.10 -14.44
N LEU A 516 -18.67 18.24 -13.82
CA LEU A 516 -18.03 19.53 -13.57
C LEU A 516 -17.28 20.05 -14.82
N TYR A 517 -16.74 19.16 -15.62
CA TYR A 517 -15.89 19.45 -16.79
C TYR A 517 -16.37 18.64 -18.01
N PRO A 518 -17.58 18.91 -18.54
CA PRO A 518 -18.19 18.08 -19.59
C PRO A 518 -17.39 18.04 -20.90
N ASP A 519 -16.58 19.05 -21.17
CA ASP A 519 -15.77 19.12 -22.40
C ASP A 519 -14.51 18.24 -22.33
N LEU A 520 -14.08 17.81 -21.14
CA LEU A 520 -12.85 17.03 -20.98
C LEU A 520 -13.05 15.53 -21.21
N TYR A 521 -14.24 14.98 -20.89
CA TYR A 521 -14.42 13.54 -20.81
C TYR A 521 -15.40 12.99 -21.84
N LYS A 522 -15.14 11.78 -22.34
CA LYS A 522 -15.98 11.02 -23.28
C LYS A 522 -16.66 9.82 -22.63
N CYS A 523 -16.18 9.35 -21.47
CA CYS A 523 -16.78 8.28 -20.69
C CYS A 523 -16.33 8.33 -19.22
N ALA A 524 -17.04 7.56 -18.40
CA ALA A 524 -16.74 7.43 -16.97
C ALA A 524 -16.95 5.99 -16.50
N VAL A 525 -16.02 5.50 -15.66
CA VAL A 525 -16.12 4.18 -15.03
C VAL A 525 -15.99 4.34 -13.52
N GLY A 526 -17.07 4.06 -12.80
CA GLY A 526 -17.08 4.07 -11.34
C GLY A 526 -16.97 2.65 -10.79
N TYR A 527 -15.89 2.35 -10.11
CA TYR A 527 -15.67 1.08 -9.46
C TYR A 527 -15.82 1.23 -7.95
N VAL A 528 -16.77 0.51 -7.34
CA VAL A 528 -17.11 0.56 -5.91
C VAL A 528 -17.17 2.00 -5.36
N GLY A 529 -17.76 2.91 -6.14
CA GLY A 529 -17.72 4.35 -5.87
C GLY A 529 -18.79 4.79 -4.88
N VAL A 530 -18.51 5.94 -4.25
CA VAL A 530 -19.47 6.67 -3.42
C VAL A 530 -20.17 7.72 -4.31
N TYR A 531 -21.47 7.64 -4.50
CA TYR A 531 -22.20 8.52 -5.45
C TYR A 531 -23.21 9.43 -4.77
N ASP A 532 -23.52 9.17 -3.50
CA ASP A 532 -24.41 9.97 -2.64
C ASP A 532 -23.72 10.18 -1.28
N LEU A 533 -23.20 11.39 -1.04
CA LEU A 533 -22.45 11.71 0.17
C LEU A 533 -23.35 11.79 1.42
N PRO A 534 -24.59 12.32 1.39
CA PRO A 534 -25.53 12.18 2.48
C PRO A 534 -25.84 10.72 2.87
N LEU A 535 -25.99 9.84 1.86
CA LEU A 535 -26.21 8.42 2.08
C LEU A 535 -24.98 7.77 2.76
N MET A 536 -23.76 8.11 2.32
CA MET A 536 -22.52 7.61 2.92
C MET A 536 -22.47 7.90 4.43
N ARG A 537 -22.92 9.08 4.88
CA ARG A 537 -22.95 9.43 6.31
C ARG A 537 -23.94 8.61 7.13
N LYS A 538 -24.92 7.97 6.50
CA LYS A 538 -26.02 7.22 7.14
C LYS A 538 -25.89 5.71 7.00
N THR A 539 -24.88 5.22 6.28
CA THR A 539 -24.71 3.79 6.00
C THR A 539 -23.55 3.15 6.74
N ASP A 540 -23.40 1.84 6.58
CA ASP A 540 -22.59 0.91 7.36
C ASP A 540 -21.16 1.36 7.72
N ALA A 541 -20.47 2.07 6.83
CA ALA A 541 -19.11 2.52 7.12
C ALA A 541 -19.02 3.51 8.30
N LEU A 542 -20.10 4.27 8.57
CA LEU A 542 -20.16 5.24 9.65
C LEU A 542 -21.22 4.90 10.72
N ASP A 543 -22.18 4.09 10.40
CA ASP A 543 -23.18 3.58 11.38
C ASP A 543 -22.46 2.71 12.41
N GLY A 544 -22.07 2.18 13.04
CA GLY A 544 -21.25 1.44 13.99
C GLY A 544 -19.81 1.96 14.20
N ALA A 545 -19.41 3.03 13.50
CA ALA A 545 -18.05 3.56 13.63
C ALA A 545 -17.81 4.21 15.00
N SER A 546 -16.54 4.18 15.46
CA SER A 546 -16.12 4.85 16.70
C SER A 546 -16.39 6.35 16.65
N LYS A 547 -16.54 6.98 17.81
CA LYS A 547 -16.68 8.44 17.90
C LYS A 547 -15.53 9.18 17.21
N ARG A 548 -14.32 8.65 17.30
CA ARG A 548 -13.14 9.19 16.62
C ARG A 548 -13.29 9.16 15.11
N THR A 549 -13.74 8.05 14.55
CA THR A 549 -13.99 7.94 13.10
C THR A 549 -15.08 8.94 12.66
N LYS A 550 -16.16 9.06 13.41
CA LYS A 550 -17.23 10.04 13.11
C LYS A 550 -16.71 11.47 13.13
N ARG A 551 -15.94 11.85 14.15
CA ARG A 551 -15.30 13.20 14.22
C ARG A 551 -14.34 13.45 13.03
N PHE A 552 -13.59 12.42 12.63
CA PHE A 552 -12.72 12.54 11.45
C PHE A 552 -13.52 12.85 10.18
N PHE A 553 -14.61 12.13 9.94
CA PHE A 553 -15.47 12.39 8.77
C PHE A 553 -16.16 13.74 8.86
N ASP A 554 -16.64 14.16 10.02
CA ASP A 554 -17.25 15.48 10.21
C ASP A 554 -16.25 16.62 9.87
N ARG A 555 -14.98 16.48 10.26
CA ARG A 555 -13.91 17.43 9.90
C ARG A 555 -13.56 17.43 8.42
N THR A 556 -13.46 16.26 7.82
CA THR A 556 -12.86 16.10 6.50
C THR A 556 -13.88 16.14 5.36
N LEU A 557 -15.11 15.69 5.59
CA LEU A 557 -16.20 15.69 4.63
C LEU A 557 -17.17 16.85 4.84
N GLY A 558 -17.42 17.24 6.10
CA GLY A 558 -18.43 18.21 6.49
C GLY A 558 -19.74 17.55 6.94
N THR A 559 -20.66 18.38 7.48
CA THR A 559 -21.92 17.91 8.10
C THR A 559 -23.18 18.42 7.44
N ASP A 560 -23.08 19.35 6.48
CA ASP A 560 -24.22 19.92 5.76
C ASP A 560 -24.70 19.00 4.64
N ASP A 561 -25.79 18.28 4.88
CA ASP A 561 -26.37 17.34 3.92
C ASP A 561 -26.78 18.02 2.59
N LYS A 562 -27.17 19.33 2.59
CA LYS A 562 -27.51 20.04 1.36
C LYS A 562 -26.27 20.34 0.52
N ALA A 563 -25.19 20.78 1.18
CA ALA A 563 -23.91 21.01 0.49
C ALA A 563 -23.35 19.69 -0.06
N LEU A 564 -23.42 18.59 0.70
CA LEU A 564 -22.99 17.27 0.27
C LEU A 564 -23.83 16.75 -0.89
N ALA A 565 -25.16 16.92 -0.86
CA ALA A 565 -26.04 16.54 -1.96
C ALA A 565 -25.70 17.30 -3.26
N ALA A 566 -25.42 18.60 -3.18
CA ALA A 566 -25.10 19.44 -4.34
C ALA A 566 -23.85 18.96 -5.12
N VAL A 567 -22.94 18.25 -4.45
CA VAL A 567 -21.73 17.69 -5.06
C VAL A 567 -21.79 16.16 -5.23
N SER A 568 -22.97 15.55 -5.02
CA SER A 568 -23.16 14.11 -5.20
C SER A 568 -23.57 13.78 -6.64
N PRO A 569 -22.88 12.87 -7.36
CA PRO A 569 -23.23 12.48 -8.72
C PRO A 569 -24.69 12.06 -8.92
N VAL A 570 -25.28 11.35 -7.95
CA VAL A 570 -26.70 10.93 -7.97
C VAL A 570 -27.65 12.12 -8.14
N GLN A 571 -27.41 13.23 -7.45
CA GLN A 571 -28.24 14.43 -7.49
C GLN A 571 -28.02 15.25 -8.78
N ARG A 572 -26.92 15.01 -9.46
CA ARG A 572 -26.48 15.73 -10.64
C ARG A 572 -26.47 14.89 -11.90
N VAL A 573 -27.18 13.75 -11.88
CA VAL A 573 -27.24 12.83 -13.02
C VAL A 573 -27.71 13.50 -14.32
N ALA A 574 -28.55 14.56 -14.23
CA ALA A 574 -28.99 15.33 -15.39
C ALA A 574 -27.82 15.99 -16.15
N ASP A 575 -26.73 16.34 -15.47
CA ASP A 575 -25.52 16.96 -16.04
C ASP A 575 -24.53 15.93 -16.58
N LEU A 576 -24.63 14.66 -16.18
CA LEU A 576 -23.73 13.57 -16.60
C LEU A 576 -24.13 13.07 -18.00
N LYS A 577 -23.50 13.61 -19.05
CA LYS A 577 -23.88 13.38 -20.44
C LYS A 577 -23.13 12.24 -21.15
N VAL A 578 -22.07 11.74 -20.55
CA VAL A 578 -21.20 10.72 -21.14
C VAL A 578 -21.68 9.30 -20.81
N PRO A 579 -21.33 8.27 -21.60
CA PRO A 579 -21.53 6.87 -21.25
C PRO A 579 -20.87 6.54 -19.90
N VAL A 580 -21.56 5.73 -19.10
CA VAL A 580 -21.13 5.32 -17.75
C VAL A 580 -21.07 3.81 -17.65
N MET A 581 -20.01 3.31 -17.00
CA MET A 581 -19.93 1.93 -16.51
C MET A 581 -19.88 1.95 -14.99
N LEU A 582 -20.72 1.14 -14.34
CA LEU A 582 -20.73 0.96 -12.88
C LEU A 582 -20.31 -0.47 -12.53
N VAL A 583 -19.30 -0.59 -11.69
CA VAL A 583 -18.77 -1.88 -11.22
C VAL A 583 -18.83 -1.91 -9.70
N HIS A 584 -19.42 -2.98 -9.12
CA HIS A 584 -19.58 -3.04 -7.66
C HIS A 584 -19.62 -4.48 -7.14
N GLY A 585 -19.03 -4.72 -5.97
CA GLY A 585 -19.24 -5.94 -5.22
C GLY A 585 -20.55 -5.87 -4.44
N ARG A 586 -21.36 -6.93 -4.49
CA ARG A 586 -22.67 -6.92 -3.82
C ARG A 586 -22.57 -6.82 -2.29
N ASP A 587 -21.46 -7.32 -1.71
CA ASP A 587 -21.25 -7.39 -0.27
C ASP A 587 -20.37 -6.23 0.25
N ASP A 588 -20.28 -5.14 -0.55
CA ASP A 588 -19.54 -3.94 -0.17
C ASP A 588 -20.21 -3.24 1.03
N LYS A 589 -19.41 -3.08 2.11
CA LYS A 589 -19.79 -2.37 3.33
C LYS A 589 -19.02 -1.08 3.55
N THR A 590 -18.05 -0.77 2.70
CA THR A 590 -17.26 0.45 2.77
C THR A 590 -17.89 1.56 1.93
N ALA A 591 -18.09 1.31 0.63
CA ALA A 591 -19.01 2.08 -0.18
C ALA A 591 -20.27 1.23 -0.36
N ASP A 592 -21.17 1.29 0.62
CA ASP A 592 -22.33 0.42 0.73
C ASP A 592 -23.04 0.20 -0.63
N PHE A 593 -23.50 -1.02 -0.91
CA PHE A 593 -24.12 -1.37 -2.19
C PHE A 593 -25.32 -0.48 -2.56
N ASN A 594 -25.93 0.22 -1.59
CA ASN A 594 -26.97 1.21 -1.88
C ASN A 594 -26.44 2.42 -2.67
N GLN A 595 -25.13 2.73 -2.60
CA GLN A 595 -24.49 3.73 -3.45
C GLN A 595 -24.63 3.37 -4.94
N TYR A 596 -24.34 2.10 -5.28
CA TYR A 596 -24.54 1.58 -6.63
C TYR A 596 -26.01 1.63 -7.05
N LYS A 597 -26.94 1.14 -6.20
CA LYS A 597 -28.38 1.12 -6.51
C LYS A 597 -28.92 2.52 -6.76
N ALA A 598 -28.54 3.49 -5.93
CA ALA A 598 -28.97 4.88 -6.09
C ALA A 598 -28.50 5.47 -7.42
N MET A 599 -27.23 5.27 -7.77
CA MET A 599 -26.66 5.80 -9.00
C MET A 599 -27.23 5.11 -10.26
N GLU A 600 -27.36 3.79 -10.22
CA GLU A 600 -27.97 3.01 -11.33
C GLU A 600 -29.41 3.43 -11.58
N ALA A 601 -30.21 3.55 -10.52
CA ALA A 601 -31.60 4.00 -10.62
C ALA A 601 -31.73 5.44 -11.19
N ALA A 602 -30.86 6.35 -10.73
CA ALA A 602 -30.82 7.73 -11.20
C ALA A 602 -30.48 7.80 -12.72
N LEU A 603 -29.44 7.05 -13.16
CA LEU A 603 -29.05 6.98 -14.57
C LEU A 603 -30.17 6.38 -15.43
N ARG A 604 -30.82 5.33 -14.97
CA ARG A 604 -31.95 4.69 -15.66
C ARG A 604 -33.14 5.65 -15.79
N SER A 605 -33.48 6.35 -14.70
CA SER A 605 -34.56 7.34 -14.69
C SER A 605 -34.29 8.54 -15.61
N ALA A 606 -33.01 8.89 -15.80
CA ALA A 606 -32.56 9.91 -16.74
C ALA A 606 -32.52 9.42 -18.21
N GLY A 607 -32.96 8.18 -18.51
CA GLY A 607 -32.93 7.58 -19.84
C GLY A 607 -31.51 7.23 -20.34
N ARG A 608 -30.53 7.09 -19.45
CA ARG A 608 -29.11 6.80 -19.76
C ARG A 608 -28.59 5.67 -18.90
N PRO A 609 -29.11 4.43 -19.12
CA PRO A 609 -28.66 3.28 -18.31
C PRO A 609 -27.17 3.04 -18.45
N ALA A 610 -26.49 2.77 -17.33
CA ALA A 610 -25.09 2.40 -17.31
C ALA A 610 -24.85 0.98 -17.84
N GLU A 611 -23.67 0.73 -18.40
CA GLU A 611 -23.13 -0.64 -18.45
C GLU A 611 -22.77 -1.08 -17.03
N THR A 612 -23.06 -2.33 -16.67
CA THR A 612 -22.91 -2.75 -15.26
C THR A 612 -22.17 -4.05 -15.10
N LEU A 613 -21.41 -4.16 -13.99
CA LEU A 613 -20.85 -5.42 -13.48
C LEU A 613 -21.06 -5.46 -11.97
N VAL A 614 -21.97 -6.32 -11.51
CA VAL A 614 -22.23 -6.57 -10.09
C VAL A 614 -21.85 -8.01 -9.77
N VAL A 615 -20.95 -8.20 -8.81
CA VAL A 615 -20.45 -9.53 -8.48
C VAL A 615 -20.85 -9.92 -7.06
N PRO A 616 -21.68 -10.97 -6.89
CA PRO A 616 -21.99 -11.53 -5.56
C PRO A 616 -20.76 -12.12 -4.88
N GLY A 617 -20.65 -11.98 -3.56
CA GLY A 617 -19.53 -12.49 -2.78
C GLY A 617 -18.24 -11.64 -2.88
N GLU A 618 -18.31 -10.51 -3.59
CA GLU A 618 -17.25 -9.50 -3.63
C GLU A 618 -17.67 -8.25 -2.87
N GLY A 619 -16.70 -7.61 -2.21
CA GLY A 619 -16.90 -6.43 -1.36
C GLY A 619 -16.44 -5.13 -2.01
N HIS A 620 -15.69 -4.31 -1.25
CA HIS A 620 -15.17 -3.00 -1.69
C HIS A 620 -14.04 -3.14 -2.73
N GLY A 621 -14.35 -3.80 -3.83
CA GLY A 621 -13.45 -4.23 -4.90
C GLY A 621 -13.43 -5.75 -5.02
N PHE A 622 -12.85 -6.27 -6.10
CA PHE A 622 -12.82 -7.70 -6.37
C PHE A 622 -11.56 -8.33 -5.80
N VAL A 623 -11.74 -9.50 -5.19
CA VAL A 623 -10.68 -10.27 -4.55
C VAL A 623 -10.31 -11.49 -5.39
N LYS A 624 -11.29 -12.15 -6.02
CA LYS A 624 -11.04 -13.37 -6.78
C LYS A 624 -10.41 -13.05 -8.13
N PRO A 625 -9.30 -13.73 -8.50
CA PRO A 625 -8.61 -13.47 -9.76
C PRO A 625 -9.49 -13.52 -11.00
N GLU A 626 -10.45 -14.45 -11.05
CA GLU A 626 -11.40 -14.59 -12.15
C GLU A 626 -12.31 -13.38 -12.28
N ASN A 627 -12.77 -12.79 -11.17
CA ASN A 627 -13.61 -11.60 -11.15
C ASN A 627 -12.81 -10.35 -11.55
N ILE A 628 -11.55 -10.25 -11.11
CA ILE A 628 -10.63 -9.18 -11.52
C ILE A 628 -10.38 -9.27 -13.04
N ALA A 629 -10.14 -10.46 -13.57
CA ALA A 629 -9.92 -10.66 -15.00
C ALA A 629 -11.19 -10.34 -15.81
N GLU A 630 -12.38 -10.70 -15.33
CA GLU A 630 -13.65 -10.32 -15.97
C GLU A 630 -13.83 -8.79 -15.97
N PHE A 631 -13.55 -8.15 -14.87
CA PHE A 631 -13.58 -6.69 -14.78
C PHE A 631 -12.64 -6.04 -15.80
N TYR A 632 -11.40 -6.50 -15.90
CA TYR A 632 -10.44 -5.98 -16.87
C TYR A 632 -10.92 -6.14 -18.32
N ARG A 633 -11.49 -7.28 -18.68
CA ARG A 633 -12.06 -7.49 -20.02
C ARG A 633 -13.23 -6.53 -20.31
N LYS A 634 -14.11 -6.32 -19.34
CA LYS A 634 -15.25 -5.38 -19.49
C LYS A 634 -14.76 -3.94 -19.55
N LEU A 635 -13.79 -3.57 -18.72
CA LEU A 635 -13.16 -2.24 -18.75
C LEU A 635 -12.52 -1.97 -20.12
N GLU A 636 -11.72 -2.90 -20.63
CA GLU A 636 -11.11 -2.82 -21.96
C GLU A 636 -12.18 -2.61 -23.05
N ALA A 637 -13.23 -3.43 -23.08
CA ALA A 637 -14.28 -3.34 -24.07
C ALA A 637 -15.06 -2.00 -24.00
N PHE A 638 -15.32 -1.49 -22.80
CA PHE A 638 -15.98 -0.20 -22.59
C PHE A 638 -15.10 0.96 -23.05
N LEU A 639 -13.81 0.95 -22.72
CA LEU A 639 -12.85 1.97 -23.14
C LEU A 639 -12.64 1.95 -24.66
N ASP A 640 -12.49 0.78 -25.28
CA ASP A 640 -12.30 0.61 -26.72
C ASP A 640 -13.50 1.20 -27.50
N LYS A 641 -14.71 1.00 -27.00
CA LYS A 641 -15.94 1.55 -27.58
C LYS A 641 -15.99 3.09 -27.53
N ASN A 642 -15.51 3.71 -26.44
CA ASN A 642 -15.73 5.14 -26.19
C ASN A 642 -14.51 6.02 -26.52
N ILE A 643 -13.29 5.53 -26.33
CA ILE A 643 -12.05 6.29 -26.54
C ILE A 643 -10.94 5.47 -27.24
N GLY A 644 -11.23 4.24 -27.65
CA GLY A 644 -10.30 3.39 -28.36
C GLY A 644 -9.90 3.93 -29.74
N PRO A 645 -8.96 3.25 -30.44
CA PRO A 645 -8.47 3.69 -31.74
C PRO A 645 -9.60 3.89 -32.78
N ASN A 646 -10.65 3.10 -32.71
CA ASN A 646 -11.79 3.09 -33.63
C ASN A 646 -13.04 3.80 -33.06
N ALA A 647 -12.94 4.44 -31.88
CA ALA A 647 -14.04 5.23 -31.33
C ALA A 647 -14.28 6.47 -32.19
N LYS A 648 -15.57 6.71 -32.58
CA LYS A 648 -16.00 7.83 -33.41
C LYS A 648 -16.20 9.11 -32.59
#